data_bb1cdb9f94f91fe8342158ea7daddfb3
#
_entry.id   bb1cdb9f94f91fe8342158ea7daddfb3
#
_cell.length_a   1.000
_cell.length_b   1.000
_cell.length_c   1.000
_cell.angle_alpha   90.00
_cell.angle_beta   90.00
_cell.angle_gamma   90.00
#
_symmetry.space_group_name_H-M   'P 1'
#
loop_
_entity.id
_entity.type
_entity.pdbx_description
1 polymer ?
#
loop_
_entity_poly.entity_id
_entity_poly.type
_entity_poly.pdbx_seq_one_letter_code
_entity_poly.pdbx_strand_id
1 'polypeptide(L)'
;MAHLVLRLFGGFDLRGRAGDAVTLPNLKERALLAYLATEPDRARTRSHLADLLWGDQPEEKARHSLSQALSSLCKRLGAEVIRRGKHDVSLDPAAVDADVVRFLRLADMQDSDALRQSVELFSPDILADLDQCSPVFEDWAMTLRSRCEAVAMSAGKAYLASHSGLAEPEIGISVAQSLLRIDPTDEHAHQALIRLYRANGRTAQARAQLEACRAILAEELGIEPAPETERLALSVAATPAQARAAAAGAEHVPARPPSIAVLPFNTARDDLHLGMIAEGLIDDITTALTRYRALFVISHDSASAFDTGTGSAPAFCRRLGARFGLCGHMCRVEGGLRINLRLVEAESEQSLWSEQFTLDLQELVAFPDDFTDLLVGRIAGWLEEDALIRSQRRPLTSWDAYDHLLQGRALHERSWYNTRNIHRAIKHFERAIEIDPKLARAHAYMACAKSTPWFSARDNSVLDPCIPFAHRALELDPTEPEAHRMLGAIHLVRGEHDLSDLHFSRARELHPGHADILAHSARLVMHSGELETARQSLNRARQLNPLHPAWYWEHMAVQEFQSRNYAEALRHLSRIGSISFYDRLYAASAAALMGDDKKGRHFLDIAERLRPGLSLQLVERFLPYRTDHDRDHVLEGLVRAGLKA
;
A
#
# COMPACT_ATOMS: atom_id res chain seq x y z
N MET A 1 -36.40 7.16 -5.96
CA MET A 1 -35.86 6.17 -6.94
C MET A 1 -35.23 6.98 -8.06
N ALA A 2 -34.01 6.60 -8.52
CA ALA A 2 -33.35 7.31 -9.61
C ALA A 2 -34.21 7.36 -10.87
N HIS A 3 -34.16 8.48 -11.59
CA HIS A 3 -34.90 8.66 -12.83
C HIS A 3 -34.20 8.09 -14.05
N LEU A 4 -32.86 8.00 -13.96
CA LEU A 4 -31.95 7.53 -15.02
C LEU A 4 -31.03 6.42 -14.51
N VAL A 5 -30.76 5.44 -15.34
CA VAL A 5 -29.76 4.39 -15.10
C VAL A 5 -28.63 4.57 -16.10
N LEU A 6 -27.43 4.77 -15.60
CA LEU A 6 -26.22 4.95 -16.40
C LEU A 6 -25.30 3.76 -16.22
N ARG A 7 -24.98 3.08 -17.32
CA ARG A 7 -23.98 2.03 -17.37
C ARG A 7 -22.71 2.58 -18.02
N LEU A 8 -21.60 2.36 -17.35
CA LEU A 8 -20.26 2.76 -17.77
C LEU A 8 -19.34 1.55 -17.93
N PHE A 9 -19.69 0.42 -17.30
CA PHE A 9 -19.07 -0.88 -17.54
C PHE A 9 -19.57 -1.47 -18.87
N GLY A 10 -18.65 -1.75 -19.82
CA GLY A 10 -18.97 -2.23 -21.15
C GLY A 10 -19.36 -1.13 -22.14
N GLY A 11 -19.12 0.16 -21.80
CA GLY A 11 -19.45 1.32 -22.62
C GLY A 11 -20.57 2.18 -22.05
N PHE A 12 -20.86 3.31 -22.71
CA PHE A 12 -21.85 4.29 -22.28
C PHE A 12 -23.27 3.89 -22.70
N ASP A 13 -24.12 3.45 -21.76
CA ASP A 13 -25.54 3.17 -21.99
C ASP A 13 -26.38 3.95 -20.96
N LEU A 14 -27.23 4.83 -21.44
CA LEU A 14 -28.11 5.67 -20.61
C LEU A 14 -29.58 5.30 -20.87
N ARG A 15 -30.31 4.95 -19.81
CA ARG A 15 -31.72 4.55 -19.88
C ARG A 15 -32.60 5.38 -18.95
N GLY A 16 -33.78 5.67 -19.42
CA GLY A 16 -34.84 6.26 -18.62
C GLY A 16 -35.48 5.27 -17.63
N ARG A 17 -36.36 5.77 -16.78
CA ARG A 17 -37.04 4.97 -15.75
C ARG A 17 -37.86 3.80 -16.32
N ALA A 18 -38.39 3.94 -17.52
CA ALA A 18 -39.14 2.89 -18.21
C ALA A 18 -38.25 1.87 -18.96
N GLY A 19 -36.91 2.04 -18.87
CA GLY A 19 -35.95 1.20 -19.59
C GLY A 19 -35.65 1.64 -21.02
N ASP A 20 -36.29 2.74 -21.47
CA ASP A 20 -36.08 3.35 -22.79
C ASP A 20 -34.68 3.95 -22.92
N ALA A 21 -34.05 3.77 -24.08
CA ALA A 21 -32.71 4.29 -24.33
C ALA A 21 -32.75 5.82 -24.53
N VAL A 22 -31.91 6.52 -23.77
CA VAL A 22 -31.72 7.98 -23.91
C VAL A 22 -30.45 8.23 -24.72
N THR A 23 -30.63 8.64 -25.99
CA THR A 23 -29.51 8.84 -26.90
C THR A 23 -28.87 10.22 -26.72
N LEU A 24 -27.57 10.26 -26.44
CA LEU A 24 -26.75 11.47 -26.46
C LEU A 24 -25.79 11.39 -27.66
N PRO A 25 -26.06 12.15 -28.76
CA PRO A 25 -25.29 12.02 -29.99
C PRO A 25 -23.86 12.61 -29.89
N ASN A 26 -23.65 13.55 -28.97
CA ASN A 26 -22.37 14.23 -28.84
C ASN A 26 -21.45 13.46 -27.85
N LEU A 27 -20.26 13.08 -28.31
CA LEU A 27 -19.26 12.35 -27.52
C LEU A 27 -18.88 13.10 -26.24
N LYS A 28 -18.65 14.43 -26.32
CA LYS A 28 -18.27 15.25 -25.15
C LYS A 28 -19.43 15.45 -24.17
N GLU A 29 -20.70 15.37 -24.60
CA GLU A 29 -21.86 15.34 -23.68
C GLU A 29 -21.91 14.01 -22.89
N ARG A 30 -21.65 12.87 -23.57
CA ARG A 30 -21.55 11.56 -22.90
C ARG A 30 -20.39 11.54 -21.90
N ALA A 31 -19.24 12.02 -22.29
CA ALA A 31 -18.05 12.11 -21.44
C ALA A 31 -18.29 13.02 -20.22
N LEU A 32 -18.95 14.17 -20.42
CA LEU A 32 -19.30 15.08 -19.32
C LEU A 32 -20.25 14.42 -18.30
N LEU A 33 -21.28 13.73 -18.79
CA LEU A 33 -22.22 13.02 -17.93
C LEU A 33 -21.55 11.88 -17.17
N ALA A 34 -20.73 11.07 -17.85
CA ALA A 34 -19.95 9.99 -17.25
C ALA A 34 -19.04 10.51 -16.15
N TYR A 35 -18.29 11.59 -16.42
CA TYR A 35 -17.40 12.21 -15.44
C TYR A 35 -18.15 12.68 -14.18
N LEU A 36 -19.28 13.39 -14.36
CA LEU A 36 -20.06 13.87 -13.23
C LEU A 36 -20.75 12.74 -12.45
N ALA A 37 -21.11 11.64 -13.13
CA ALA A 37 -21.82 10.52 -12.52
C ALA A 37 -20.91 9.64 -11.65
N THR A 38 -19.60 9.65 -11.83
CA THR A 38 -18.66 8.85 -10.98
C THR A 38 -18.48 9.42 -9.58
N GLU A 39 -18.73 10.73 -9.38
CA GLU A 39 -18.72 11.39 -8.07
C GLU A 39 -19.89 12.41 -8.01
N PRO A 40 -21.14 11.95 -7.95
CA PRO A 40 -22.32 12.81 -8.17
C PRO A 40 -22.46 13.95 -7.14
N ASP A 41 -22.10 13.69 -5.88
CA ASP A 41 -22.17 14.70 -4.80
C ASP A 41 -21.08 15.77 -4.88
N ARG A 42 -20.09 15.59 -5.74
CA ARG A 42 -18.94 16.48 -5.83
C ARG A 42 -19.14 17.57 -6.86
N ALA A 43 -19.31 18.80 -6.40
CA ALA A 43 -19.33 19.97 -7.28
C ALA A 43 -17.99 20.17 -7.99
N ARG A 44 -18.01 20.35 -9.31
CA ARG A 44 -16.85 20.60 -10.17
C ARG A 44 -16.90 21.99 -10.73
N THR A 45 -15.76 22.70 -10.72
CA THR A 45 -15.71 24.04 -11.29
C THR A 45 -15.89 24.00 -12.81
N ARG A 46 -16.54 25.02 -13.35
CA ARG A 46 -16.75 25.14 -14.81
C ARG A 46 -15.43 25.21 -15.58
N SER A 47 -14.39 25.83 -15.00
CA SER A 47 -13.06 25.87 -15.58
C SER A 47 -12.49 24.46 -15.70
N HIS A 48 -12.54 23.67 -14.61
CA HIS A 48 -12.06 22.29 -14.63
C HIS A 48 -12.77 21.42 -15.68
N LEU A 49 -14.09 21.53 -15.82
CA LEU A 49 -14.86 20.77 -16.81
C LEU A 49 -14.57 21.22 -18.25
N ALA A 50 -14.31 22.51 -18.45
CA ALA A 50 -13.90 23.04 -19.73
C ALA A 50 -12.50 22.53 -20.13
N ASP A 51 -11.54 22.55 -19.19
CA ASP A 51 -10.19 22.05 -19.39
C ASP A 51 -10.19 20.53 -19.64
N LEU A 52 -11.01 19.78 -18.89
CA LEU A 52 -11.13 18.33 -19.04
C LEU A 52 -11.54 17.90 -20.45
N LEU A 53 -12.50 18.59 -21.06
CA LEU A 53 -13.11 18.15 -22.33
C LEU A 53 -12.76 19.01 -23.55
N TRP A 54 -12.33 20.24 -23.36
CA TRP A 54 -12.01 21.20 -24.41
C TRP A 54 -10.69 21.95 -24.15
N GLY A 55 -9.76 21.35 -23.40
CA GLY A 55 -8.47 21.97 -23.09
C GLY A 55 -7.58 22.25 -24.31
N ASP A 56 -7.93 21.71 -25.49
CA ASP A 56 -7.34 21.99 -26.79
C ASP A 56 -7.79 23.32 -27.41
N GLN A 57 -8.83 23.97 -26.84
CA GLN A 57 -9.42 25.20 -27.35
C GLN A 57 -9.06 26.41 -26.46
N PRO A 58 -9.09 27.62 -27.02
CA PRO A 58 -8.99 28.84 -26.22
C PRO A 58 -10.06 28.90 -25.13
N GLU A 59 -9.71 29.39 -23.96
CA GLU A 59 -10.52 29.34 -22.72
C GLU A 59 -11.98 29.82 -22.92
N GLU A 60 -12.17 30.93 -23.67
CA GLU A 60 -13.52 31.46 -23.96
C GLU A 60 -14.36 30.49 -24.79
N LYS A 61 -13.74 29.84 -25.78
CA LYS A 61 -14.41 28.82 -26.61
C LYS A 61 -14.73 27.57 -25.81
N ALA A 62 -13.80 27.09 -24.98
CA ALA A 62 -13.99 25.95 -24.10
C ALA A 62 -15.15 26.17 -23.13
N ARG A 63 -15.23 27.36 -22.51
CA ARG A 63 -16.35 27.75 -21.63
C ARG A 63 -17.69 27.85 -22.36
N HIS A 64 -17.68 28.37 -23.60
CA HIS A 64 -18.87 28.42 -24.43
C HIS A 64 -19.35 27.02 -24.80
N SER A 65 -18.48 26.15 -25.24
CA SER A 65 -18.76 24.74 -25.57
C SER A 65 -19.32 23.97 -24.37
N LEU A 66 -18.73 24.13 -23.19
CA LEU A 66 -19.26 23.55 -21.93
C LEU A 66 -20.68 24.06 -21.63
N SER A 67 -20.93 25.36 -21.82
CA SER A 67 -22.24 25.95 -21.57
C SER A 67 -23.31 25.39 -22.54
N GLN A 68 -22.96 25.17 -23.80
CA GLN A 68 -23.83 24.52 -24.78
C GLN A 68 -24.07 23.06 -24.41
N ALA A 69 -23.04 22.28 -24.05
CA ALA A 69 -23.18 20.88 -23.65
C ALA A 69 -24.09 20.74 -22.41
N LEU A 70 -23.87 21.56 -21.39
CA LEU A 70 -24.74 21.57 -20.17
C LEU A 70 -26.18 21.94 -20.50
N SER A 71 -26.42 22.90 -21.40
CA SER A 71 -27.77 23.30 -21.84
C SER A 71 -28.47 22.18 -22.62
N SER A 72 -27.73 21.50 -23.49
CA SER A 72 -28.22 20.33 -24.25
C SER A 72 -28.58 19.17 -23.30
N LEU A 73 -27.70 18.83 -22.36
CA LEU A 73 -27.95 17.79 -21.38
C LEU A 73 -29.16 18.10 -20.50
N CYS A 74 -29.27 19.31 -19.98
CA CYS A 74 -30.46 19.69 -19.18
C CYS A 74 -31.78 19.64 -19.99
N LYS A 75 -31.74 19.99 -21.27
CA LYS A 75 -32.94 19.89 -22.15
C LYS A 75 -33.36 18.44 -22.38
N ARG A 76 -32.41 17.50 -22.43
CA ARG A 76 -32.68 16.07 -22.71
C ARG A 76 -33.00 15.27 -21.45
N LEU A 77 -32.29 15.55 -20.34
CA LEU A 77 -32.36 14.75 -19.13
C LEU A 77 -33.33 15.33 -18.06
N GLY A 78 -33.65 16.61 -18.17
CA GLY A 78 -34.37 17.36 -17.15
C GLY A 78 -33.45 18.35 -16.41
N ALA A 79 -34.01 19.50 -16.01
CA ALA A 79 -33.23 20.54 -15.35
C ALA A 79 -32.78 20.16 -13.93
N GLU A 80 -33.46 19.19 -13.32
CA GLU A 80 -33.21 18.66 -11.99
C GLU A 80 -32.01 17.70 -11.92
N VAL A 81 -31.62 17.10 -13.05
CA VAL A 81 -30.57 16.09 -13.11
C VAL A 81 -29.20 16.72 -12.87
N ILE A 82 -28.97 17.92 -13.42
CA ILE A 82 -27.68 18.62 -13.34
C ILE A 82 -27.88 19.92 -12.56
N ARG A 83 -27.30 19.99 -11.38
CA ARG A 83 -27.28 21.20 -10.54
C ARG A 83 -26.24 22.16 -11.08
N ARG A 84 -26.67 23.34 -11.56
CA ARG A 84 -25.79 24.35 -12.16
C ARG A 84 -25.68 25.56 -11.24
N GLY A 85 -24.53 25.66 -10.55
CA GLY A 85 -24.16 26.86 -9.83
C GLY A 85 -23.53 27.93 -10.75
N LYS A 86 -23.23 29.10 -10.18
CA LYS A 86 -22.55 30.18 -10.91
C LYS A 86 -21.14 29.79 -11.36
N HIS A 87 -20.43 29.05 -10.53
CA HIS A 87 -19.02 28.66 -10.76
C HIS A 87 -18.80 27.16 -10.82
N ASP A 88 -19.79 26.35 -10.47
CA ASP A 88 -19.72 24.91 -10.33
C ASP A 88 -20.87 24.17 -11.00
N VAL A 89 -20.67 22.86 -11.14
CA VAL A 89 -21.65 21.92 -11.69
C VAL A 89 -21.55 20.62 -10.91
N SER A 90 -22.67 20.02 -10.53
CA SER A 90 -22.72 18.67 -9.95
C SER A 90 -23.91 17.91 -10.51
N LEU A 91 -23.91 16.59 -10.35
CA LEU A 91 -25.06 15.75 -10.67
C LEU A 91 -25.91 15.56 -9.41
N ASP A 92 -27.23 15.47 -9.56
CA ASP A 92 -28.09 15.05 -8.44
C ASP A 92 -27.93 13.53 -8.23
N PRO A 93 -27.42 13.07 -7.07
CA PRO A 93 -27.21 11.64 -6.81
C PRO A 93 -28.52 10.84 -6.75
N ALA A 94 -29.64 11.50 -6.50
CA ALA A 94 -30.97 10.87 -6.50
C ALA A 94 -31.54 10.70 -7.92
N ALA A 95 -31.03 11.46 -8.90
CA ALA A 95 -31.56 11.47 -10.27
C ALA A 95 -30.90 10.41 -11.17
N VAL A 96 -29.64 10.01 -10.90
CA VAL A 96 -28.88 9.07 -11.73
C VAL A 96 -28.30 7.94 -10.87
N ASP A 97 -28.61 6.70 -11.23
CA ASP A 97 -27.98 5.49 -10.69
C ASP A 97 -26.87 5.03 -11.65
N ALA A 98 -25.61 5.25 -11.28
CA ALA A 98 -24.45 4.85 -12.08
C ALA A 98 -23.87 3.52 -11.54
N ASP A 99 -23.65 2.57 -12.43
CA ASP A 99 -23.12 1.24 -12.09
C ASP A 99 -21.74 1.28 -11.43
N VAL A 100 -20.84 2.17 -11.85
CA VAL A 100 -19.52 2.39 -11.22
C VAL A 100 -19.65 2.83 -9.76
N VAL A 101 -20.59 3.74 -9.44
CA VAL A 101 -20.84 4.20 -8.07
C VAL A 101 -21.41 3.07 -7.22
N ARG A 102 -22.35 2.31 -7.79
CA ARG A 102 -22.94 1.13 -7.13
C ARG A 102 -21.89 0.06 -6.87
N PHE A 103 -21.03 -0.22 -7.85
CA PHE A 103 -19.88 -1.12 -7.72
C PHE A 103 -18.97 -0.73 -6.56
N LEU A 104 -18.49 0.53 -6.53
CA LEU A 104 -17.60 1.02 -5.48
C LEU A 104 -18.24 0.94 -4.09
N ARG A 105 -19.53 1.24 -4.00
CA ARG A 105 -20.29 1.16 -2.75
C ARG A 105 -20.44 -0.29 -2.26
N LEU A 106 -20.78 -1.23 -3.15
CA LEU A 106 -20.90 -2.65 -2.82
C LEU A 106 -19.56 -3.24 -2.36
N ALA A 107 -18.48 -2.89 -3.03
CA ALA A 107 -17.12 -3.32 -2.63
C ALA A 107 -16.70 -2.79 -1.25
N ASP A 108 -17.22 -1.64 -0.81
CA ASP A 108 -16.92 -1.04 0.50
C ASP A 108 -17.74 -1.68 1.66
N MET A 109 -18.83 -2.38 1.36
CA MET A 109 -19.73 -2.94 2.39
C MET A 109 -19.15 -4.16 3.13
N GLN A 110 -18.12 -4.81 2.60
CA GLN A 110 -17.45 -6.01 3.17
C GLN A 110 -18.40 -7.17 3.55
N ASP A 111 -19.65 -7.09 3.13
CA ASP A 111 -20.59 -8.18 3.19
C ASP A 111 -20.37 -9.12 2.01
N SER A 112 -20.45 -10.44 2.25
CA SER A 112 -20.11 -11.43 1.24
C SER A 112 -20.97 -11.33 -0.02
N ASP A 113 -22.26 -11.05 0.15
CA ASP A 113 -23.20 -10.89 -0.96
C ASP A 113 -22.95 -9.58 -1.73
N ALA A 114 -22.61 -8.50 -1.03
CA ALA A 114 -22.22 -7.23 -1.62
C ALA A 114 -20.92 -7.33 -2.41
N LEU A 115 -19.90 -8.02 -1.86
CA LEU A 115 -18.64 -8.28 -2.55
C LEU A 115 -18.86 -9.09 -3.85
N ARG A 116 -19.68 -10.14 -3.82
CA ARG A 116 -20.06 -10.90 -5.00
C ARG A 116 -20.71 -10.03 -6.05
N GLN A 117 -21.76 -9.27 -5.66
CA GLN A 117 -22.47 -8.38 -6.56
C GLN A 117 -21.56 -7.32 -7.18
N SER A 118 -20.56 -6.82 -6.42
CA SER A 118 -19.60 -5.85 -6.96
C SER A 118 -18.76 -6.49 -8.08
N VAL A 119 -18.23 -7.70 -7.87
CA VAL A 119 -17.44 -8.41 -8.91
C VAL A 119 -18.29 -8.75 -10.13
N GLU A 120 -19.55 -9.13 -9.95
CA GLU A 120 -20.50 -9.39 -11.05
C GLU A 120 -20.84 -8.15 -11.88
N LEU A 121 -20.84 -6.97 -11.26
CA LEU A 121 -21.04 -5.69 -11.95
C LEU A 121 -19.83 -5.24 -12.75
N PHE A 122 -18.64 -5.66 -12.37
CA PHE A 122 -17.40 -5.18 -12.96
C PHE A 122 -17.22 -5.70 -14.41
N SER A 123 -16.78 -4.80 -15.29
CA SER A 123 -16.22 -5.13 -16.60
C SER A 123 -14.96 -4.30 -16.84
N PRO A 124 -13.89 -4.87 -17.42
CA PRO A 124 -12.67 -4.13 -17.72
C PRO A 124 -12.88 -3.02 -18.78
N ASP A 125 -13.91 -3.15 -19.63
CA ASP A 125 -14.21 -2.20 -20.70
C ASP A 125 -14.96 -0.96 -20.18
N ILE A 126 -14.38 -0.25 -19.21
CA ILE A 126 -14.97 0.97 -18.66
C ILE A 126 -14.80 2.12 -19.65
N LEU A 127 -15.90 2.74 -20.07
CA LEU A 127 -15.90 3.92 -20.98
C LEU A 127 -15.19 3.65 -22.32
N ALA A 128 -15.17 2.42 -22.81
CA ALA A 128 -14.42 2.04 -24.01
C ALA A 128 -14.86 2.80 -25.28
N ASP A 129 -16.12 3.23 -25.33
CA ASP A 129 -16.71 4.02 -26.43
C ASP A 129 -16.53 5.55 -26.27
N LEU A 130 -15.86 6.01 -25.22
CA LEU A 130 -15.54 7.41 -24.97
C LEU A 130 -14.05 7.72 -25.15
N ASP A 131 -13.28 6.79 -25.64
CA ASP A 131 -11.89 7.02 -26.05
C ASP A 131 -11.83 8.09 -27.16
N GLN A 132 -10.76 8.89 -27.20
CA GLN A 132 -10.57 10.03 -28.11
C GLN A 132 -11.44 11.26 -27.82
N CYS A 133 -11.98 11.39 -26.62
CA CYS A 133 -12.73 12.58 -26.25
C CYS A 133 -11.83 13.81 -26.02
N SER A 134 -10.79 13.64 -25.21
CA SER A 134 -9.67 14.57 -25.00
C SER A 134 -8.55 13.86 -24.24
N PRO A 135 -7.27 14.27 -24.36
CA PRO A 135 -6.17 13.64 -23.64
C PRO A 135 -6.35 13.66 -22.12
N VAL A 136 -6.86 14.75 -21.56
CA VAL A 136 -7.08 14.88 -20.12
C VAL A 136 -8.22 13.97 -19.63
N PHE A 137 -9.25 13.78 -20.45
CA PHE A 137 -10.32 12.83 -20.15
C PHE A 137 -9.84 11.39 -20.22
N GLU A 138 -9.00 11.05 -21.20
CA GLU A 138 -8.39 9.72 -21.36
C GLU A 138 -7.51 9.37 -20.14
N ASP A 139 -6.68 10.31 -19.66
CA ASP A 139 -5.87 10.12 -18.44
C ASP A 139 -6.75 9.87 -17.21
N TRP A 140 -7.85 10.61 -17.09
CA TRP A 140 -8.83 10.39 -16.03
C TRP A 140 -9.51 9.01 -16.16
N ALA A 141 -9.93 8.63 -17.38
CA ALA A 141 -10.58 7.35 -17.63
C ALA A 141 -9.63 6.17 -17.35
N MET A 142 -8.34 6.26 -17.70
CA MET A 142 -7.32 5.29 -17.33
C MET A 142 -7.19 5.16 -15.80
N THR A 143 -7.15 6.29 -15.10
CA THR A 143 -7.09 6.29 -13.64
C THR A 143 -8.31 5.63 -13.01
N LEU A 144 -9.50 5.89 -13.57
CA LEU A 144 -10.74 5.25 -13.13
C LEU A 144 -10.74 3.74 -13.39
N ARG A 145 -10.28 3.30 -14.57
CA ARG A 145 -10.13 1.87 -14.94
C ARG A 145 -9.22 1.16 -13.94
N SER A 146 -8.00 1.64 -13.76
CA SER A 146 -7.03 1.04 -12.81
C SER A 146 -7.57 0.99 -11.37
N ARG A 147 -8.30 2.02 -10.94
CA ARG A 147 -8.94 2.03 -9.63
C ARG A 147 -10.02 0.95 -9.52
N CYS A 148 -10.89 0.82 -10.54
CA CYS A 148 -11.95 -0.18 -10.53
C CYS A 148 -11.39 -1.60 -10.61
N GLU A 149 -10.34 -1.84 -11.41
CA GLU A 149 -9.62 -3.11 -11.47
C GLU A 149 -9.05 -3.51 -10.10
N ALA A 150 -8.34 -2.60 -9.43
CA ALA A 150 -7.80 -2.84 -8.09
C ALA A 150 -8.90 -3.14 -7.07
N VAL A 151 -10.04 -2.43 -7.14
CA VAL A 151 -11.19 -2.68 -6.26
C VAL A 151 -11.84 -4.02 -6.57
N ALA A 152 -12.02 -4.39 -7.84
CA ALA A 152 -12.58 -5.68 -8.25
C ALA A 152 -11.68 -6.84 -7.80
N MET A 153 -10.35 -6.73 -7.97
CA MET A 153 -9.39 -7.70 -7.48
C MET A 153 -9.47 -7.88 -5.96
N SER A 154 -9.52 -6.77 -5.23
CA SER A 154 -9.64 -6.79 -3.76
C SER A 154 -10.95 -7.42 -3.29
N ALA A 155 -12.08 -7.01 -3.87
CA ALA A 155 -13.41 -7.52 -3.54
C ALA A 155 -13.55 -9.01 -3.86
N GLY A 156 -13.05 -9.44 -5.04
CA GLY A 156 -13.10 -10.85 -5.45
C GLY A 156 -12.22 -11.74 -4.56
N LYS A 157 -11.01 -11.30 -4.21
CA LYS A 157 -10.15 -12.01 -3.25
C LYS A 157 -10.80 -12.11 -1.88
N ALA A 158 -11.41 -11.04 -1.39
CA ALA A 158 -12.13 -11.04 -0.12
C ALA A 158 -13.34 -12.00 -0.15
N TYR A 159 -14.11 -12.02 -1.25
CA TYR A 159 -15.21 -12.98 -1.43
C TYR A 159 -14.71 -14.44 -1.44
N LEU A 160 -13.66 -14.75 -2.20
CA LEU A 160 -13.08 -16.09 -2.27
C LEU A 160 -12.50 -16.58 -0.93
N ALA A 161 -12.04 -15.66 -0.09
CA ALA A 161 -11.57 -15.95 1.27
C ALA A 161 -12.72 -16.08 2.28
N SER A 162 -13.94 -15.63 1.95
CA SER A 162 -15.10 -15.72 2.81
C SER A 162 -15.69 -17.13 2.85
N HIS A 163 -16.48 -17.42 3.90
CA HIS A 163 -17.18 -18.72 4.03
C HIS A 163 -18.15 -18.98 2.87
N SER A 164 -18.77 -17.93 2.34
CA SER A 164 -19.70 -18.01 1.21
C SER A 164 -19.03 -18.45 -0.09
N GLY A 165 -17.79 -18.03 -0.33
CA GLY A 165 -17.03 -18.46 -1.51
C GLY A 165 -16.77 -19.98 -1.57
N LEU A 166 -16.75 -20.65 -0.41
CA LEU A 166 -16.61 -22.10 -0.30
C LEU A 166 -17.97 -22.82 -0.25
N ALA A 167 -19.01 -22.17 0.26
CA ALA A 167 -20.36 -22.74 0.38
C ALA A 167 -21.11 -22.76 -0.96
N GLU A 168 -20.81 -21.83 -1.86
CA GLU A 168 -21.39 -21.70 -3.20
C GLU A 168 -20.32 -21.83 -4.28
N PRO A 169 -19.82 -23.07 -4.54
CA PRO A 169 -18.62 -23.28 -5.36
C PRO A 169 -18.74 -22.76 -6.80
N GLU A 170 -19.91 -22.82 -7.42
CA GLU A 170 -20.11 -22.33 -8.80
C GLU A 170 -19.94 -20.80 -8.86
N ILE A 171 -20.43 -20.09 -7.85
CA ILE A 171 -20.25 -18.63 -7.76
C ILE A 171 -18.77 -18.31 -7.49
N GLY A 172 -18.13 -19.04 -6.56
CA GLY A 172 -16.70 -18.90 -6.31
C GLY A 172 -15.85 -19.13 -7.57
N ILE A 173 -16.19 -20.13 -8.38
CA ILE A 173 -15.53 -20.39 -9.67
C ILE A 173 -15.73 -19.20 -10.62
N SER A 174 -16.94 -18.67 -10.74
CA SER A 174 -17.22 -17.50 -11.59
C SER A 174 -16.45 -16.26 -11.15
N VAL A 175 -16.38 -15.99 -9.84
CA VAL A 175 -15.61 -14.89 -9.28
C VAL A 175 -14.11 -15.06 -9.58
N ALA A 176 -13.53 -16.23 -9.30
CA ALA A 176 -12.12 -16.50 -9.56
C ALA A 176 -11.76 -16.38 -11.05
N GLN A 177 -12.64 -16.84 -11.95
CA GLN A 177 -12.47 -16.65 -13.39
C GLN A 177 -12.55 -15.19 -13.80
N SER A 178 -13.37 -14.38 -13.13
CA SER A 178 -13.44 -12.94 -13.37
C SER A 178 -12.13 -12.25 -12.97
N LEU A 179 -11.52 -12.65 -11.85
CA LEU A 179 -10.21 -12.12 -11.44
C LEU A 179 -9.12 -12.46 -12.46
N LEU A 180 -9.10 -13.68 -13.00
CA LEU A 180 -8.12 -14.08 -14.03
C LEU A 180 -8.34 -13.39 -15.39
N ARG A 181 -9.50 -12.80 -15.64
CA ARG A 181 -9.68 -11.91 -16.80
C ARG A 181 -9.08 -10.53 -16.59
N ILE A 182 -8.98 -10.08 -15.34
CA ILE A 182 -8.34 -8.82 -14.96
C ILE A 182 -6.83 -9.00 -14.93
N ASP A 183 -6.37 -10.02 -14.21
CA ASP A 183 -4.95 -10.36 -14.08
C ASP A 183 -4.76 -11.87 -14.27
N PRO A 184 -4.39 -12.30 -15.48
CA PRO A 184 -4.13 -13.71 -15.76
C PRO A 184 -2.98 -14.31 -14.95
N THR A 185 -2.09 -13.49 -14.40
CA THR A 185 -0.93 -13.94 -13.61
C THR A 185 -1.23 -14.05 -12.11
N ASP A 186 -2.46 -13.70 -11.67
CA ASP A 186 -2.84 -13.78 -10.25
C ASP A 186 -2.91 -15.23 -9.76
N GLU A 187 -1.83 -15.69 -9.16
CA GLU A 187 -1.69 -17.05 -8.67
C GLU A 187 -2.71 -17.41 -7.57
N HIS A 188 -3.19 -16.44 -6.78
CA HIS A 188 -4.22 -16.67 -5.77
C HIS A 188 -5.58 -17.04 -6.41
N ALA A 189 -5.94 -16.41 -7.52
CA ALA A 189 -7.14 -16.75 -8.26
C ALA A 189 -7.03 -18.16 -8.90
N HIS A 190 -5.85 -18.52 -9.43
CA HIS A 190 -5.58 -19.89 -9.89
C HIS A 190 -5.71 -20.92 -8.76
N GLN A 191 -5.11 -20.65 -7.60
CA GLN A 191 -5.23 -21.51 -6.41
C GLN A 191 -6.68 -21.66 -5.96
N ALA A 192 -7.46 -20.57 -5.94
CA ALA A 192 -8.88 -20.63 -5.59
C ALA A 192 -9.66 -21.54 -6.55
N LEU A 193 -9.45 -21.41 -7.86
CA LEU A 193 -10.06 -22.29 -8.86
C LEU A 193 -9.69 -23.77 -8.66
N ILE A 194 -8.41 -24.06 -8.44
CA ILE A 194 -7.92 -25.42 -8.19
C ILE A 194 -8.61 -25.99 -6.95
N ARG A 195 -8.70 -25.22 -5.84
CA ARG A 195 -9.39 -25.64 -4.60
C ARG A 195 -10.87 -25.90 -4.84
N LEU A 196 -11.57 -24.99 -5.53
CA LEU A 196 -13.01 -25.09 -5.81
C LEU A 196 -13.34 -26.25 -6.76
N TYR A 197 -12.57 -26.46 -7.83
CA TYR A 197 -12.74 -27.59 -8.72
C TYR A 197 -12.53 -28.93 -7.98
N ARG A 198 -11.54 -28.99 -7.10
CA ARG A 198 -11.29 -30.20 -6.29
C ARG A 198 -12.39 -30.45 -5.28
N ALA A 199 -12.84 -29.42 -4.56
CA ALA A 199 -13.94 -29.56 -3.59
C ALA A 199 -15.22 -30.08 -4.24
N ASN A 200 -15.41 -29.78 -5.54
CA ASN A 200 -16.54 -30.27 -6.36
C ASN A 200 -16.26 -31.57 -7.12
N GLY A 201 -15.16 -32.27 -6.83
CA GLY A 201 -14.82 -33.51 -7.52
C GLY A 201 -14.37 -33.37 -8.99
N ARG A 202 -14.16 -32.12 -9.45
CA ARG A 202 -13.76 -31.77 -10.83
C ARG A 202 -12.24 -31.87 -11.02
N THR A 203 -11.66 -33.02 -10.73
CA THR A 203 -10.19 -33.20 -10.69
C THR A 203 -9.50 -32.91 -12.03
N ALA A 204 -10.15 -33.18 -13.15
CA ALA A 204 -9.62 -32.88 -14.47
C ALA A 204 -9.50 -31.37 -14.71
N GLN A 205 -10.51 -30.57 -14.28
CA GLN A 205 -10.50 -29.13 -14.39
C GLN A 205 -9.45 -28.51 -13.44
N ALA A 206 -9.27 -29.05 -12.24
CA ALA A 206 -8.22 -28.62 -11.32
C ALA A 206 -6.82 -28.82 -11.91
N ARG A 207 -6.56 -29.95 -12.60
CA ARG A 207 -5.30 -30.18 -13.31
C ARG A 207 -5.11 -29.23 -14.49
N ALA A 208 -6.14 -29.04 -15.30
CA ALA A 208 -6.09 -28.13 -16.43
C ALA A 208 -5.80 -26.69 -15.96
N GLN A 209 -6.35 -26.29 -14.81
CA GLN A 209 -6.11 -24.96 -14.23
C GLN A 209 -4.66 -24.80 -13.74
N LEU A 210 -4.03 -25.85 -13.20
CA LEU A 210 -2.61 -25.83 -12.85
C LEU A 210 -1.73 -25.68 -14.10
N GLU A 211 -2.02 -26.43 -15.17
CA GLU A 211 -1.26 -26.33 -16.43
C GLU A 211 -1.42 -24.94 -17.06
N ALA A 212 -2.63 -24.35 -17.01
CA ALA A 212 -2.86 -22.98 -17.45
C ALA A 212 -2.07 -21.97 -16.62
N CYS A 213 -2.01 -22.13 -15.29
CA CYS A 213 -1.20 -21.30 -14.40
C CYS A 213 0.28 -21.37 -14.77
N ARG A 214 0.82 -22.58 -14.97
CA ARG A 214 2.23 -22.77 -15.39
C ARG A 214 2.53 -22.09 -16.72
N ALA A 215 1.67 -22.28 -17.71
CA ALA A 215 1.87 -21.70 -19.03
C ALA A 215 1.89 -20.17 -18.98
N ILE A 216 0.91 -19.55 -18.29
CA ILE A 216 0.78 -18.10 -18.19
C ILE A 216 1.94 -17.49 -17.40
N LEU A 217 2.31 -18.06 -16.24
CA LEU A 217 3.42 -17.55 -15.44
C LEU A 217 4.76 -17.69 -16.16
N ALA A 218 4.98 -18.78 -16.91
CA ALA A 218 6.18 -18.96 -17.72
C ALA A 218 6.24 -17.98 -18.90
N GLU A 219 5.11 -17.74 -19.58
CA GLU A 219 5.04 -16.84 -20.75
C GLU A 219 5.16 -15.38 -20.37
N GLU A 220 4.40 -14.92 -19.35
CA GLU A 220 4.31 -13.50 -19.01
C GLU A 220 5.40 -13.04 -18.02
N LEU A 221 5.82 -13.92 -17.09
CA LEU A 221 6.74 -13.56 -16.01
C LEU A 221 8.06 -14.35 -16.03
N GLY A 222 8.16 -15.44 -16.81
CA GLY A 222 9.33 -16.29 -16.86
C GLY A 222 9.58 -17.08 -15.57
N ILE A 223 8.55 -17.33 -14.75
CA ILE A 223 8.63 -18.02 -13.47
C ILE A 223 7.76 -19.29 -13.46
N GLU A 224 8.07 -20.23 -12.55
CA GLU A 224 7.21 -21.38 -12.25
C GLU A 224 6.20 -21.03 -11.16
N PRO A 225 5.02 -21.71 -11.11
CA PRO A 225 4.06 -21.54 -10.02
C PRO A 225 4.69 -21.84 -8.66
N ALA A 226 4.22 -21.18 -7.61
CA ALA A 226 4.65 -21.47 -6.25
C ALA A 226 4.42 -22.95 -5.91
N PRO A 227 5.31 -23.58 -5.12
CA PRO A 227 5.18 -24.99 -4.73
C PRO A 227 3.83 -25.33 -4.06
N GLU A 228 3.15 -24.34 -3.51
CA GLU A 228 1.83 -24.47 -2.91
C GLU A 228 0.76 -24.71 -3.97
N THR A 229 0.82 -24.00 -5.08
CA THR A 229 -0.09 -24.17 -6.23
C THR A 229 0.05 -25.57 -6.83
N GLU A 230 1.27 -26.06 -6.95
CA GLU A 230 1.53 -27.41 -7.44
C GLU A 230 1.00 -28.50 -6.49
N ARG A 231 1.22 -28.33 -5.17
CA ARG A 231 0.72 -29.26 -4.15
C ARG A 231 -0.81 -29.30 -4.09
N LEU A 232 -1.49 -28.18 -4.32
CA LEU A 232 -2.95 -28.13 -4.35
C LEU A 232 -3.55 -29.09 -5.39
N ALA A 233 -2.90 -29.32 -6.51
CA ALA A 233 -3.38 -30.26 -7.54
C ALA A 233 -3.03 -31.73 -7.28
N LEU A 234 -1.98 -31.99 -6.50
CA LEU A 234 -1.44 -33.35 -6.27
C LEU A 234 -1.99 -34.05 -5.01
N SER A 235 -2.54 -33.30 -4.03
CA SER A 235 -3.03 -33.89 -2.77
C SER A 235 -4.29 -34.70 -2.95
N VAL A 236 -4.27 -35.98 -2.50
CA VAL A 236 -5.42 -36.91 -2.47
C VAL A 236 -6.45 -36.42 -1.47
N ALA A 237 -7.73 -36.50 -1.83
CA ALA A 237 -8.87 -35.97 -1.11
C ALA A 237 -8.89 -36.31 0.38
N ALA A 238 -8.82 -35.30 1.25
CA ALA A 238 -9.34 -35.42 2.61
C ALA A 238 -10.86 -35.27 2.59
N THR A 239 -11.58 -36.21 3.20
CA THR A 239 -13.03 -36.20 3.26
C THR A 239 -13.58 -35.03 4.08
N PRO A 240 -14.80 -34.49 3.78
CA PRO A 240 -15.42 -33.36 4.48
C PRO A 240 -15.56 -33.52 6.01
N ALA A 241 -15.50 -34.75 6.51
CA ALA A 241 -15.57 -35.06 7.93
C ALA A 241 -14.27 -34.68 8.71
N GLN A 242 -13.10 -34.72 8.05
CA GLN A 242 -11.82 -34.37 8.66
C GLN A 242 -11.61 -32.85 8.74
N ALA A 243 -12.16 -32.09 7.80
CA ALA A 243 -12.14 -30.63 7.82
C ALA A 243 -13.02 -30.05 8.95
N ARG A 244 -14.14 -30.71 9.28
CA ARG A 244 -15.00 -30.31 10.43
C ARG A 244 -14.40 -30.63 11.78
N ALA A 245 -13.63 -31.71 11.90
CA ALA A 245 -12.96 -32.09 13.16
C ALA A 245 -11.80 -31.14 13.49
N ALA A 246 -11.10 -30.62 12.47
CA ALA A 246 -10.04 -29.61 12.67
C ALA A 246 -10.59 -28.23 13.06
N ALA A 247 -11.82 -27.90 12.66
CA ALA A 247 -12.44 -26.61 13.01
C ALA A 247 -13.09 -26.61 14.42
N ALA A 248 -13.37 -27.77 15.01
CA ALA A 248 -14.03 -27.89 16.31
C ALA A 248 -13.06 -27.90 17.51
N GLY A 249 -11.74 -27.96 17.27
CA GLY A 249 -10.70 -28.02 18.30
C GLY A 249 -9.85 -26.78 18.48
N ALA A 250 -10.19 -25.66 17.83
CA ALA A 250 -9.47 -24.42 18.02
C ALA A 250 -9.88 -23.76 19.37
N GLU A 251 -9.22 -24.17 20.44
CA GLU A 251 -9.20 -23.38 21.68
C GLU A 251 -8.76 -21.94 21.38
N HIS A 252 -9.42 -21.02 22.03
CA HIS A 252 -9.18 -19.57 21.94
C HIS A 252 -7.77 -19.25 22.45
N VAL A 253 -6.76 -19.35 21.58
CA VAL A 253 -5.40 -18.89 21.89
C VAL A 253 -5.37 -17.40 21.54
N PRO A 254 -5.14 -16.50 22.51
CA PRO A 254 -4.98 -15.08 22.22
C PRO A 254 -3.86 -14.88 21.19
N ALA A 255 -4.05 -13.95 20.26
CA ALA A 255 -3.03 -13.65 19.27
C ALA A 255 -1.79 -13.12 19.99
N ARG A 256 -0.77 -13.96 20.08
CA ARG A 256 0.55 -13.57 20.54
C ARG A 256 1.38 -13.11 19.35
N PRO A 257 2.36 -12.21 19.54
CA PRO A 257 3.34 -11.92 18.50
C PRO A 257 3.87 -13.23 17.91
N PRO A 258 4.11 -13.28 16.58
CA PRO A 258 4.65 -14.48 15.96
C PRO A 258 5.97 -14.87 16.61
N SER A 259 6.13 -16.16 16.95
CA SER A 259 7.34 -16.69 17.58
C SER A 259 8.23 -17.37 16.55
N ILE A 260 9.55 -17.07 16.58
CA ILE A 260 10.53 -17.60 15.64
C ILE A 260 11.74 -18.18 16.37
N ALA A 261 12.29 -19.28 15.87
CA ALA A 261 13.57 -19.84 16.24
C ALA A 261 14.52 -19.82 15.03
N VAL A 262 15.73 -19.33 15.21
CA VAL A 262 16.80 -19.46 14.21
C VAL A 262 17.54 -20.76 14.51
N LEU A 263 17.42 -21.74 13.61
CA LEU A 263 17.99 -23.07 13.79
C LEU A 263 19.42 -23.10 13.25
N PRO A 264 20.29 -24.03 13.75
CA PRO A 264 21.62 -24.22 13.21
C PRO A 264 21.61 -24.42 11.70
N PHE A 265 22.50 -23.72 11.00
CA PHE A 265 22.63 -23.87 9.55
C PHE A 265 23.42 -25.13 9.20
N ASN A 266 22.97 -25.82 8.16
CA ASN A 266 23.66 -26.97 7.65
C ASN A 266 24.90 -26.53 6.85
N THR A 267 26.09 -27.00 7.23
CA THR A 267 27.34 -26.75 6.54
C THR A 267 28.03 -28.07 6.22
N ALA A 268 29.02 -28.06 5.30
CA ALA A 268 29.81 -29.24 5.06
C ALA A 268 30.58 -29.62 6.35
N ARG A 269 30.47 -30.88 6.80
CA ARG A 269 30.99 -31.35 8.08
C ARG A 269 32.50 -31.17 8.24
N ASP A 270 33.25 -31.13 7.13
CA ASP A 270 34.71 -31.02 7.10
C ASP A 270 35.19 -29.55 7.04
N ASP A 271 34.32 -28.57 6.91
CA ASP A 271 34.69 -27.14 6.86
C ASP A 271 34.38 -26.45 8.21
N LEU A 272 35.28 -26.64 9.18
CA LEU A 272 35.18 -26.04 10.52
C LEU A 272 35.09 -24.50 10.47
N HIS A 273 35.78 -23.87 9.51
CA HIS A 273 35.77 -22.42 9.37
C HIS A 273 34.39 -21.92 8.89
N LEU A 274 33.76 -22.63 7.97
CA LEU A 274 32.42 -22.33 7.53
C LEU A 274 31.37 -22.51 8.66
N GLY A 275 31.59 -23.54 9.50
CA GLY A 275 30.77 -23.75 10.71
C GLY A 275 30.83 -22.58 11.67
N MET A 276 32.04 -22.04 11.94
CA MET A 276 32.18 -20.85 12.81
C MET A 276 31.49 -19.59 12.23
N ILE A 277 31.61 -19.38 10.93
CA ILE A 277 30.90 -18.26 10.25
C ILE A 277 29.40 -18.46 10.36
N ALA A 278 28.90 -19.68 10.19
CA ALA A 278 27.48 -19.98 10.31
C ALA A 278 26.93 -19.72 11.72
N GLU A 279 27.68 -20.12 12.77
CA GLU A 279 27.33 -19.85 14.17
C GLU A 279 27.29 -18.36 14.47
N GLY A 280 28.31 -17.59 14.05
CA GLY A 280 28.30 -16.13 14.20
C GLY A 280 27.11 -15.47 13.51
N LEU A 281 26.81 -15.87 12.28
CA LEU A 281 25.67 -15.33 11.52
C LEU A 281 24.33 -15.68 12.18
N ILE A 282 24.17 -16.87 12.75
CA ILE A 282 22.97 -17.27 13.49
C ILE A 282 22.77 -16.40 14.72
N ASP A 283 23.84 -16.14 15.46
CA ASP A 283 23.80 -15.29 16.65
C ASP A 283 23.45 -13.83 16.28
N ASP A 284 24.07 -13.29 15.23
CA ASP A 284 23.78 -11.97 14.69
C ASP A 284 22.31 -11.85 14.24
N ILE A 285 21.80 -12.83 13.48
CA ILE A 285 20.39 -12.87 13.03
C ILE A 285 19.45 -12.96 14.24
N THR A 286 19.75 -13.82 15.20
CA THR A 286 18.93 -13.99 16.41
C THR A 286 18.88 -12.69 17.20
N THR A 287 20.04 -12.06 17.41
CA THR A 287 20.15 -10.78 18.11
C THR A 287 19.42 -9.68 17.37
N ALA A 288 19.58 -9.58 16.06
CA ALA A 288 18.88 -8.57 15.25
C ALA A 288 17.37 -8.78 15.24
N LEU A 289 16.87 -10.03 15.17
CA LEU A 289 15.44 -10.34 15.29
C LEU A 289 14.85 -9.91 16.64
N THR A 290 15.61 -9.98 17.75
CA THR A 290 15.10 -9.55 19.07
C THR A 290 14.82 -8.05 19.13
N ARG A 291 15.41 -7.24 18.25
CA ARG A 291 15.12 -5.81 18.11
C ARG A 291 13.71 -5.57 17.54
N TYR A 292 13.13 -6.57 16.85
CA TYR A 292 11.77 -6.52 16.31
C TYR A 292 10.75 -6.97 17.35
N ARG A 293 10.24 -6.03 18.12
CA ARG A 293 9.31 -6.30 19.23
C ARG A 293 7.95 -6.90 18.80
N ALA A 294 7.66 -6.91 17.51
CA ALA A 294 6.54 -7.65 16.94
C ALA A 294 6.79 -9.16 16.90
N LEU A 295 8.00 -9.63 17.26
CA LEU A 295 8.40 -11.02 17.22
C LEU A 295 8.78 -11.52 18.62
N PHE A 296 8.42 -12.76 18.93
CA PHE A 296 8.94 -13.48 20.07
C PHE A 296 10.05 -14.41 19.58
N VAL A 297 11.31 -14.07 19.89
CA VAL A 297 12.48 -14.81 19.41
C VAL A 297 12.92 -15.82 20.44
N ILE A 298 13.05 -17.09 20.04
CA ILE A 298 13.61 -18.16 20.88
C ILE A 298 15.12 -17.96 21.00
N SER A 299 15.66 -18.11 22.20
CA SER A 299 17.11 -17.94 22.44
C SER A 299 17.94 -18.89 21.60
N HIS A 300 19.13 -18.41 21.18
CA HIS A 300 20.11 -19.19 20.44
C HIS A 300 20.46 -20.51 21.16
N ASP A 301 20.70 -20.49 22.47
CA ASP A 301 21.03 -21.68 23.27
C ASP A 301 19.97 -22.78 23.17
N SER A 302 18.69 -22.39 23.15
CA SER A 302 17.57 -23.36 23.00
C SER A 302 17.50 -23.90 21.57
N ALA A 303 17.78 -23.07 20.59
CA ALA A 303 17.71 -23.42 19.17
C ALA A 303 18.92 -24.26 18.72
N SER A 304 20.10 -24.06 19.31
CA SER A 304 21.36 -24.77 18.99
C SER A 304 21.31 -26.28 19.27
N ALA A 305 20.37 -26.74 20.10
CA ALA A 305 20.15 -28.16 20.36
C ALA A 305 19.51 -28.92 19.17
N PHE A 306 19.26 -28.26 18.03
CA PHE A 306 18.71 -28.90 16.83
C PHE A 306 19.76 -29.70 16.08
N ASP A 307 19.46 -30.98 15.79
CA ASP A 307 20.30 -31.84 14.96
C ASP A 307 19.94 -31.65 13.48
N THR A 308 20.81 -30.98 12.73
CA THR A 308 20.62 -30.71 11.29
C THR A 308 20.71 -31.96 10.41
N GLY A 309 21.27 -33.07 10.91
CA GLY A 309 21.46 -34.31 10.15
C GLY A 309 20.21 -35.22 10.14
N THR A 310 19.47 -35.25 11.23
CA THR A 310 18.35 -36.20 11.42
C THR A 310 17.06 -35.55 11.92
N GLY A 311 17.10 -34.29 12.36
CA GLY A 311 16.00 -33.60 12.99
C GLY A 311 14.99 -33.02 12.00
N SER A 312 13.68 -33.14 12.32
CA SER A 312 12.63 -32.36 11.65
C SER A 312 12.54 -30.96 12.25
N ALA A 313 12.87 -29.94 11.48
CA ALA A 313 12.82 -28.55 11.91
C ALA A 313 11.41 -28.12 12.43
N PRO A 314 10.30 -28.44 11.74
CA PRO A 314 8.95 -28.14 12.26
C PRO A 314 8.66 -28.83 13.60
N ALA A 315 9.05 -30.12 13.76
CA ALA A 315 8.82 -30.84 15.02
C ALA A 315 9.65 -30.25 16.17
N PHE A 316 10.86 -29.79 15.89
CA PHE A 316 11.72 -29.16 16.90
C PHE A 316 11.18 -27.78 17.29
N CYS A 317 10.73 -26.97 16.34
CA CYS A 317 10.09 -25.70 16.62
C CYS A 317 8.85 -25.85 17.51
N ARG A 318 7.99 -26.88 17.26
CA ARG A 318 6.86 -27.18 18.16
C ARG A 318 7.33 -27.48 19.59
N ARG A 319 8.41 -28.22 19.77
CA ARG A 319 8.97 -28.50 21.11
C ARG A 319 9.47 -27.24 21.82
N LEU A 320 9.98 -26.27 21.07
CA LEU A 320 10.41 -24.97 21.60
C LEU A 320 9.25 -23.99 21.82
N GLY A 321 8.04 -24.32 21.38
CA GLY A 321 6.93 -23.38 21.34
C GLY A 321 7.09 -22.25 20.31
N ALA A 322 8.02 -22.44 19.36
CA ALA A 322 8.21 -21.54 18.24
C ALA A 322 7.24 -21.91 17.12
N ARG A 323 6.54 -20.91 16.59
CA ARG A 323 5.65 -21.10 15.46
C ARG A 323 6.42 -21.20 14.15
N PHE A 324 7.50 -20.45 14.02
CA PHE A 324 8.34 -20.43 12.83
C PHE A 324 9.77 -20.87 13.14
N GLY A 325 10.40 -21.51 12.17
CA GLY A 325 11.81 -21.87 12.22
C GLY A 325 12.54 -21.33 10.98
N LEU A 326 13.59 -20.56 11.19
CA LEU A 326 14.51 -20.18 10.13
C LEU A 326 15.59 -21.25 10.01
N CYS A 327 15.63 -21.95 8.88
CA CYS A 327 16.63 -22.97 8.54
C CYS A 327 17.56 -22.42 7.48
N GLY A 328 18.84 -22.80 7.55
CA GLY A 328 19.83 -22.38 6.57
C GLY A 328 20.71 -23.54 6.08
N HIS A 329 21.20 -23.39 4.86
CA HIS A 329 22.29 -24.20 4.31
C HIS A 329 23.35 -23.27 3.72
N MET A 330 24.60 -23.46 4.13
CA MET A 330 25.71 -22.64 3.69
C MET A 330 26.78 -23.50 3.01
N CYS A 331 27.27 -23.07 1.86
CA CYS A 331 28.33 -23.73 1.14
C CYS A 331 29.25 -22.71 0.44
N ARG A 332 30.51 -23.09 0.23
CA ARG A 332 31.45 -22.30 -0.59
C ARG A 332 31.10 -22.44 -2.06
N VAL A 333 31.22 -21.33 -2.78
CA VAL A 333 31.13 -21.27 -4.23
C VAL A 333 32.33 -20.50 -4.79
N GLU A 334 32.52 -20.54 -6.09
CA GLU A 334 33.57 -19.77 -6.75
C GLU A 334 33.31 -18.27 -6.54
N GLY A 335 34.21 -17.59 -5.83
CA GLY A 335 34.10 -16.17 -5.49
C GLY A 335 33.35 -15.83 -4.18
N GLY A 336 32.96 -16.83 -3.34
CA GLY A 336 32.30 -16.47 -2.07
C GLY A 336 31.55 -17.58 -1.37
N LEU A 337 30.48 -17.19 -0.68
CA LEU A 337 29.58 -18.08 0.05
C LEU A 337 28.17 -18.03 -0.57
N ARG A 338 27.55 -19.21 -0.69
CA ARG A 338 26.13 -19.33 -1.01
C ARG A 338 25.39 -19.73 0.26
N ILE A 339 24.37 -18.94 0.59
CA ILE A 339 23.51 -19.14 1.75
C ILE A 339 22.08 -19.32 1.25
N ASN A 340 21.50 -20.50 1.48
CA ASN A 340 20.10 -20.78 1.19
C ASN A 340 19.34 -20.74 2.51
N LEU A 341 18.39 -19.84 2.65
CA LEU A 341 17.56 -19.68 3.84
C LEU A 341 16.13 -20.09 3.55
N ARG A 342 15.48 -20.65 4.55
CA ARG A 342 14.10 -21.13 4.45
C ARG A 342 13.38 -20.91 5.77
N LEU A 343 12.23 -20.25 5.72
CA LEU A 343 11.33 -20.10 6.84
C LEU A 343 10.27 -21.20 6.79
N VAL A 344 10.17 -22.00 7.84
CA VAL A 344 9.21 -23.10 7.97
C VAL A 344 8.20 -22.80 9.08
N GLU A 345 6.95 -23.18 8.87
CA GLU A 345 5.95 -23.11 9.92
C GLU A 345 5.84 -24.46 10.65
N ALA A 346 5.84 -24.38 11.98
CA ALA A 346 5.87 -25.58 12.82
C ALA A 346 4.59 -26.42 12.74
N GLU A 347 3.41 -25.79 12.61
CA GLU A 347 2.12 -26.48 12.59
C GLU A 347 1.82 -27.12 11.24
N SER A 348 1.94 -26.37 10.16
CA SER A 348 1.64 -26.84 8.80
C SER A 348 2.78 -27.64 8.17
N GLU A 349 3.97 -27.59 8.76
CA GLU A 349 5.22 -28.16 8.23
C GLU A 349 5.62 -27.60 6.86
N GLN A 350 5.05 -26.44 6.47
CA GLN A 350 5.28 -25.82 5.19
C GLN A 350 6.48 -24.88 5.23
N SER A 351 7.20 -24.83 4.12
CA SER A 351 8.16 -23.79 3.84
C SER A 351 7.42 -22.57 3.30
N LEU A 352 7.43 -21.50 4.05
CA LEU A 352 6.64 -20.31 3.75
C LEU A 352 7.40 -19.26 2.95
N TRP A 353 8.73 -19.28 3.10
CA TRP A 353 9.64 -18.40 2.39
C TRP A 353 10.97 -19.12 2.19
N SER A 354 11.60 -18.93 1.05
CA SER A 354 12.98 -19.35 0.83
C SER A 354 13.68 -18.36 -0.10
N GLU A 355 14.94 -18.09 0.21
CA GLU A 355 15.77 -17.19 -0.59
C GLU A 355 17.23 -17.66 -0.60
N GLN A 356 17.89 -17.43 -1.73
CA GLN A 356 19.31 -17.74 -1.92
C GLN A 356 20.11 -16.45 -2.02
N PHE A 357 21.17 -16.37 -1.25
CA PHE A 357 22.13 -15.27 -1.27
C PHE A 357 23.48 -15.79 -1.74
N THR A 358 24.18 -15.00 -2.55
CA THR A 358 25.58 -15.23 -2.88
C THR A 358 26.36 -14.00 -2.43
N LEU A 359 27.27 -14.18 -1.49
CA LEU A 359 27.99 -13.10 -0.81
C LEU A 359 29.49 -13.29 -0.99
N ASP A 360 30.21 -12.20 -1.22
CA ASP A 360 31.67 -12.21 -1.09
C ASP A 360 32.04 -12.40 0.39
N LEU A 361 33.01 -13.30 0.65
CA LEU A 361 33.43 -13.56 2.02
C LEU A 361 34.06 -12.32 2.67
N GLN A 362 34.72 -11.46 1.88
CA GLN A 362 35.36 -10.24 2.40
C GLN A 362 34.28 -9.20 2.74
N GLU A 363 33.22 -9.10 1.94
CA GLU A 363 32.10 -8.22 2.23
C GLU A 363 31.32 -8.68 3.48
N LEU A 364 31.08 -9.98 3.63
CA LEU A 364 30.38 -10.51 4.81
C LEU A 364 31.17 -10.28 6.10
N VAL A 365 32.51 -10.40 6.07
CA VAL A 365 33.37 -10.16 7.22
C VAL A 365 33.56 -8.68 7.51
N ALA A 366 33.56 -7.82 6.46
CA ALA A 366 33.72 -6.38 6.61
C ALA A 366 32.43 -5.67 7.05
N PHE A 367 31.26 -6.16 6.62
CA PHE A 367 29.95 -5.54 6.87
C PHE A 367 28.89 -6.59 7.25
N PRO A 368 29.05 -7.32 8.38
CA PRO A 368 28.12 -8.37 8.78
C PRO A 368 26.72 -7.81 9.09
N ASP A 369 26.63 -6.60 9.65
CA ASP A 369 25.38 -5.94 10.02
C ASP A 369 24.49 -5.64 8.80
N ASP A 370 25.08 -5.28 7.65
CA ASP A 370 24.32 -4.94 6.44
C ASP A 370 23.52 -6.12 5.89
N PHE A 371 24.13 -7.31 5.87
CA PHE A 371 23.44 -8.52 5.43
C PHE A 371 22.38 -8.96 6.45
N THR A 372 22.74 -8.92 7.73
CA THR A 372 21.85 -9.31 8.82
C THR A 372 20.61 -8.40 8.86
N ASP A 373 20.78 -7.09 8.76
CA ASP A 373 19.67 -6.12 8.74
C ASP A 373 18.76 -6.31 7.53
N LEU A 374 19.34 -6.58 6.34
CA LEU A 374 18.56 -6.87 5.13
C LEU A 374 17.68 -8.11 5.32
N LEU A 375 18.29 -9.19 5.80
CA LEU A 375 17.62 -10.47 6.01
C LEU A 375 16.51 -10.36 7.06
N VAL A 376 16.83 -9.76 8.19
CA VAL A 376 15.89 -9.61 9.32
C VAL A 376 14.74 -8.70 8.95
N GLY A 377 14.98 -7.61 8.22
CA GLY A 377 13.92 -6.74 7.70
C GLY A 377 12.92 -7.49 6.81
N ARG A 378 13.41 -8.38 5.94
CA ARG A 378 12.56 -9.21 5.06
C ARG A 378 11.75 -10.24 5.86
N ILE A 379 12.38 -10.94 6.78
CA ILE A 379 11.71 -11.95 7.61
C ILE A 379 10.65 -11.29 8.50
N ALA A 380 10.98 -10.19 9.16
CA ALA A 380 10.04 -9.47 10.03
C ALA A 380 8.84 -8.93 9.25
N GLY A 381 9.08 -8.33 8.08
CA GLY A 381 8.00 -7.86 7.21
C GLY A 381 7.06 -8.99 6.78
N TRP A 382 7.63 -10.14 6.39
CA TRP A 382 6.83 -11.31 6.02
C TRP A 382 6.00 -11.86 7.19
N LEU A 383 6.60 -11.96 8.40
CA LEU A 383 5.91 -12.45 9.60
C LEU A 383 4.77 -11.51 10.05
N GLU A 384 4.95 -10.21 9.92
CA GLU A 384 3.90 -9.23 10.20
C GLU A 384 2.76 -9.30 9.18
N GLU A 385 3.05 -9.52 7.91
CA GLU A 385 2.03 -9.71 6.87
C GLU A 385 1.23 -11.01 7.09
N ASP A 386 1.89 -12.13 7.43
CA ASP A 386 1.20 -13.37 7.80
C ASP A 386 0.29 -13.17 9.02
N ALA A 387 0.77 -12.45 10.03
CA ALA A 387 -0.04 -12.12 11.22
C ALA A 387 -1.27 -11.28 10.85
N LEU A 388 -1.12 -10.30 9.95
CA LEU A 388 -2.22 -9.49 9.43
C LEU A 388 -3.25 -10.35 8.67
N ILE A 389 -2.80 -11.21 7.75
CA ILE A 389 -3.68 -12.10 6.98
C ILE A 389 -4.47 -13.03 7.92
N ARG A 390 -3.83 -13.54 8.98
CA ARG A 390 -4.50 -14.40 9.96
C ARG A 390 -5.51 -13.65 10.80
N SER A 391 -5.19 -12.42 11.22
CA SER A 391 -6.15 -11.61 11.96
C SER A 391 -7.42 -11.35 11.14
N GLN A 392 -7.29 -11.14 9.83
CA GLN A 392 -8.42 -10.96 8.91
C GLN A 392 -9.30 -12.20 8.77
N ARG A 393 -8.77 -13.40 9.00
CA ARG A 393 -9.52 -14.66 8.94
C ARG A 393 -10.31 -14.96 10.22
N ARG A 394 -10.07 -14.23 11.30
CA ARG A 394 -10.75 -14.40 12.59
C ARG A 394 -12.02 -13.54 12.66
N PRO A 395 -13.10 -13.99 13.33
CA PRO A 395 -14.27 -13.16 13.58
C PRO A 395 -13.90 -11.91 14.38
N LEU A 396 -14.46 -10.75 14.03
CA LEU A 396 -14.21 -9.47 14.70
C LEU A 396 -14.43 -9.54 16.22
N THR A 397 -15.35 -10.39 16.67
CA THR A 397 -15.66 -10.60 18.10
C THR A 397 -14.54 -11.32 18.88
N SER A 398 -13.59 -11.94 18.17
CA SER A 398 -12.45 -12.66 18.75
C SER A 398 -11.12 -11.91 18.56
N TRP A 399 -11.15 -10.67 18.04
CA TRP A 399 -9.96 -9.87 17.88
C TRP A 399 -9.47 -9.34 19.23
N ASP A 400 -8.17 -9.48 19.47
CA ASP A 400 -7.49 -8.88 20.60
C ASP A 400 -6.83 -7.53 20.22
N ALA A 401 -6.11 -6.92 21.18
CA ALA A 401 -5.44 -5.65 20.97
C ALA A 401 -4.43 -5.69 19.82
N TYR A 402 -3.75 -6.82 19.64
CA TYR A 402 -2.75 -6.97 18.59
C TYR A 402 -3.39 -7.11 17.21
N ASP A 403 -4.51 -7.83 17.07
CA ASP A 403 -5.28 -7.90 15.82
C ASP A 403 -5.73 -6.51 15.38
N HIS A 404 -6.28 -5.72 16.31
CA HIS A 404 -6.68 -4.34 16.04
C HIS A 404 -5.48 -3.46 15.63
N LEU A 405 -4.33 -3.59 16.31
CA LEU A 405 -3.11 -2.87 15.94
C LEU A 405 -2.70 -3.17 14.48
N LEU A 406 -2.66 -4.45 14.09
CA LEU A 406 -2.28 -4.86 12.73
C LEU A 406 -3.22 -4.30 11.67
N GLN A 407 -4.54 -4.35 11.90
CA GLN A 407 -5.52 -3.80 10.97
C GLN A 407 -5.43 -2.28 10.86
N GLY A 408 -5.23 -1.60 12.00
CA GLY A 408 -5.01 -0.16 12.04
C GLY A 408 -3.78 0.24 11.21
N ARG A 409 -2.67 -0.49 11.36
CA ARG A 409 -1.43 -0.28 10.58
C ARG A 409 -1.68 -0.46 9.08
N ALA A 410 -2.26 -1.58 8.68
CA ALA A 410 -2.51 -1.86 7.26
C ALA A 410 -3.39 -0.79 6.59
N LEU A 411 -4.40 -0.28 7.30
CA LEU A 411 -5.23 0.82 6.82
C LEU A 411 -4.46 2.14 6.74
N HIS A 412 -3.59 2.42 7.70
CA HIS A 412 -2.77 3.62 7.75
C HIS A 412 -1.72 3.63 6.63
N GLU A 413 -0.95 2.57 6.47
CA GLU A 413 0.14 2.45 5.50
C GLU A 413 -0.34 2.50 4.05
N ARG A 414 -1.49 1.86 3.74
CA ARG A 414 -2.09 1.84 2.39
C ARG A 414 -2.78 3.14 2.00
N SER A 415 -2.90 4.12 2.90
CA SER A 415 -3.88 5.19 2.72
C SER A 415 -3.40 6.59 3.06
N TRP A 416 -2.12 6.87 2.81
CA TRP A 416 -1.46 8.13 3.17
C TRP A 416 -2.28 9.42 2.93
N TYR A 417 -3.16 9.43 1.91
CA TYR A 417 -4.04 10.57 1.62
C TYR A 417 -5.54 10.25 1.69
N ASN A 418 -5.93 9.02 2.09
CA ASN A 418 -7.33 8.63 2.17
C ASN A 418 -7.88 8.86 3.58
N THR A 419 -8.53 10.00 3.78
CA THR A 419 -9.10 10.41 5.07
C THR A 419 -10.02 9.34 5.68
N ARG A 420 -10.80 8.62 4.87
CA ARG A 420 -11.71 7.56 5.36
C ARG A 420 -10.92 6.41 6.00
N ASN A 421 -9.86 5.94 5.35
CA ASN A 421 -9.05 4.86 5.88
C ASN A 421 -8.26 5.28 7.12
N ILE A 422 -7.82 6.53 7.19
CA ILE A 422 -7.21 7.08 8.39
C ILE A 422 -8.19 7.09 9.57
N HIS A 423 -9.45 7.49 9.37
CA HIS A 423 -10.46 7.41 10.42
C HIS A 423 -10.75 5.97 10.87
N ARG A 424 -10.74 5.01 9.92
CA ARG A 424 -10.87 3.58 10.28
C ARG A 424 -9.65 3.07 11.04
N ALA A 425 -8.44 3.45 10.63
CA ALA A 425 -7.21 3.12 11.36
C ALA A 425 -7.25 3.65 12.80
N ILE A 426 -7.68 4.91 13.00
CA ILE A 426 -7.85 5.50 14.32
C ILE A 426 -8.80 4.67 15.18
N LYS A 427 -9.95 4.24 14.66
CA LYS A 427 -10.89 3.38 15.39
C LYS A 427 -10.28 2.03 15.81
N HIS A 428 -9.45 1.45 14.96
CA HIS A 428 -8.74 0.23 15.31
C HIS A 428 -7.70 0.47 16.41
N PHE A 429 -6.94 1.57 16.35
CA PHE A 429 -6.00 1.91 17.41
C PHE A 429 -6.70 2.27 18.72
N GLU A 430 -7.84 2.98 18.68
CA GLU A 430 -8.69 3.22 19.85
C GLU A 430 -9.09 1.90 20.49
N ARG A 431 -9.58 0.95 19.68
CA ARG A 431 -10.00 -0.35 20.18
C ARG A 431 -8.84 -1.17 20.74
N ALA A 432 -7.66 -1.12 20.11
CA ALA A 432 -6.46 -1.76 20.62
C ALA A 432 -6.07 -1.21 22.01
N ILE A 433 -6.11 0.11 22.18
CA ILE A 433 -5.81 0.79 23.45
C ILE A 433 -6.89 0.51 24.52
N GLU A 434 -8.16 0.39 24.14
CA GLU A 434 -9.23 -0.01 25.07
C GLU A 434 -9.04 -1.43 25.61
N ILE A 435 -8.62 -2.37 24.77
CA ILE A 435 -8.39 -3.77 25.15
C ILE A 435 -7.10 -3.91 25.95
N ASP A 436 -6.01 -3.29 25.48
CA ASP A 436 -4.72 -3.26 26.18
C ASP A 436 -4.15 -1.83 26.27
N PRO A 437 -4.45 -1.09 27.34
CA PRO A 437 -3.94 0.27 27.54
C PRO A 437 -2.40 0.37 27.67
N LYS A 438 -1.71 -0.77 27.84
CA LYS A 438 -0.25 -0.84 27.96
C LYS A 438 0.45 -1.17 26.64
N LEU A 439 -0.29 -1.37 25.56
CA LEU A 439 0.28 -1.63 24.23
C LEU A 439 0.90 -0.35 23.66
N ALA A 440 2.18 -0.09 23.99
CA ALA A 440 2.92 1.12 23.62
C ALA A 440 2.82 1.43 22.12
N ARG A 441 2.97 0.40 21.27
CA ARG A 441 2.91 0.53 19.81
C ARG A 441 1.56 1.04 19.31
N ALA A 442 0.43 0.70 19.95
CA ALA A 442 -0.87 1.23 19.57
C ALA A 442 -0.97 2.74 19.82
N HIS A 443 -0.38 3.23 20.89
CA HIS A 443 -0.28 4.66 21.16
C HIS A 443 0.63 5.37 20.13
N ALA A 444 1.76 4.78 19.75
CA ALA A 444 2.66 5.35 18.74
C ALA A 444 1.97 5.48 17.38
N TYR A 445 1.28 4.44 16.91
CA TYR A 445 0.51 4.49 15.67
C TYR A 445 -0.73 5.39 15.75
N MET A 446 -1.34 5.54 16.92
CA MET A 446 -2.40 6.55 17.13
C MET A 446 -1.86 7.96 16.90
N ALA A 447 -0.67 8.28 17.43
CA ALA A 447 -0.02 9.57 17.18
C ALA A 447 0.22 9.78 15.68
N CYS A 448 0.71 8.76 14.98
CA CYS A 448 0.96 8.80 13.55
C CYS A 448 -0.32 9.04 12.74
N ALA A 449 -1.38 8.26 12.99
CA ALA A 449 -2.65 8.39 12.29
C ALA A 449 -3.31 9.77 12.50
N LYS A 450 -3.25 10.29 13.73
CA LYS A 450 -3.77 11.63 14.07
C LYS A 450 -2.96 12.76 13.44
N SER A 451 -1.67 12.55 13.10
CA SER A 451 -0.83 13.54 12.44
C SER A 451 -1.11 13.67 10.94
N THR A 452 -1.78 12.71 10.33
CA THR A 452 -2.03 12.68 8.87
C THR A 452 -2.70 13.96 8.32
N PRO A 453 -3.66 14.62 9.00
CA PRO A 453 -4.23 15.87 8.50
C PRO A 453 -3.20 17.00 8.32
N TRP A 454 -2.05 16.94 8.99
CA TRP A 454 -0.97 17.91 8.81
C TRP A 454 -0.47 17.95 7.36
N PHE A 455 -0.43 16.83 6.66
CA PHE A 455 0.04 16.76 5.26
C PHE A 455 -0.81 17.60 4.30
N SER A 456 -2.09 17.78 4.60
CA SER A 456 -2.97 18.66 3.82
C SER A 456 -3.11 20.05 4.41
N ALA A 457 -3.09 20.18 5.73
CA ALA A 457 -3.25 21.46 6.42
C ALA A 457 -1.97 22.29 6.47
N ARG A 458 -0.80 21.63 6.62
CA ARG A 458 0.50 22.28 6.92
C ARG A 458 0.40 23.30 8.06
N ASP A 459 -0.39 22.94 9.06
CA ASP A 459 -0.60 23.71 10.28
C ASP A 459 -0.10 22.88 11.47
N ASN A 460 0.91 23.39 12.16
CA ASN A 460 1.57 22.67 13.25
C ASN A 460 0.65 22.47 14.46
N SER A 461 -0.41 23.26 14.62
CA SER A 461 -1.40 23.07 15.69
C SER A 461 -2.14 21.74 15.59
N VAL A 462 -2.24 21.18 14.38
CA VAL A 462 -2.81 19.84 14.13
C VAL A 462 -2.00 18.72 14.77
N LEU A 463 -0.71 18.98 15.07
CA LEU A 463 0.19 18.01 15.70
C LEU A 463 0.09 17.98 17.23
N ASP A 464 -0.47 19.03 17.86
CA ASP A 464 -0.56 19.12 19.31
C ASP A 464 -1.32 17.94 19.94
N PRO A 465 -2.46 17.48 19.37
CA PRO A 465 -3.17 16.29 19.86
C PRO A 465 -2.43 14.96 19.69
N CYS A 466 -1.36 14.92 18.87
CA CYS A 466 -0.59 13.70 18.59
C CYS A 466 0.48 13.46 19.67
N ILE A 467 1.05 14.54 20.22
CA ILE A 467 2.17 14.50 21.17
C ILE A 467 1.89 13.65 22.41
N PRO A 468 0.73 13.80 23.10
CA PRO A 468 0.44 12.99 24.29
C PRO A 468 0.47 11.50 24.01
N PHE A 469 0.03 11.06 22.83
CA PHE A 469 0.05 9.65 22.45
C PHE A 469 1.49 9.14 22.23
N ALA A 470 2.35 9.93 21.57
CA ALA A 470 3.75 9.57 21.39
C ALA A 470 4.51 9.52 22.71
N HIS A 471 4.28 10.47 23.62
CA HIS A 471 4.86 10.41 24.97
C HIS A 471 4.32 9.25 25.77
N ARG A 472 3.01 8.99 25.70
CA ARG A 472 2.43 7.83 26.38
C ARG A 472 3.03 6.52 25.92
N ALA A 473 3.33 6.39 24.63
CA ALA A 473 4.04 5.22 24.09
C ALA A 473 5.42 5.07 24.75
N LEU A 474 6.20 6.16 24.89
CA LEU A 474 7.52 6.12 25.53
C LEU A 474 7.48 5.95 27.05
N GLU A 475 6.43 6.40 27.73
CA GLU A 475 6.20 6.10 29.15
C GLU A 475 5.97 4.60 29.38
N LEU A 476 5.25 3.95 28.46
CA LEU A 476 4.96 2.52 28.51
C LEU A 476 6.15 1.67 28.07
N ASP A 477 6.84 2.12 27.05
CA ASP A 477 8.05 1.48 26.51
C ASP A 477 9.03 2.54 25.99
N PRO A 478 10.07 2.91 26.78
CA PRO A 478 11.08 3.88 26.37
C PRO A 478 11.90 3.48 25.13
N THR A 479 11.74 2.25 24.66
CA THR A 479 12.42 1.70 23.49
C THR A 479 11.47 1.43 22.33
N GLU A 480 10.27 2.02 22.30
CA GLU A 480 9.36 1.91 21.14
C GLU A 480 9.85 2.80 19.99
N PRO A 481 10.38 2.20 18.90
CA PRO A 481 11.05 2.98 17.85
C PRO A 481 10.09 3.84 17.06
N GLU A 482 8.82 3.43 16.91
CA GLU A 482 7.81 4.17 16.19
C GLU A 482 7.41 5.47 16.92
N ALA A 483 7.40 5.44 18.25
CA ALA A 483 7.16 6.64 19.06
C ALA A 483 8.31 7.66 18.90
N HIS A 484 9.55 7.19 18.90
CA HIS A 484 10.71 8.04 18.61
C HIS A 484 10.66 8.59 17.18
N ARG A 485 10.35 7.76 16.17
CA ARG A 485 10.17 8.21 14.79
C ARG A 485 9.12 9.32 14.70
N MET A 486 8.00 9.16 15.40
CA MET A 486 6.90 10.12 15.38
C MET A 486 7.29 11.46 16.01
N LEU A 487 7.95 11.44 17.18
CA LEU A 487 8.46 12.66 17.82
C LEU A 487 9.54 13.33 16.95
N GLY A 488 10.43 12.55 16.35
CA GLY A 488 11.41 13.07 15.39
C GLY A 488 10.75 13.83 14.23
N ALA A 489 9.69 13.28 13.66
CA ALA A 489 8.95 13.94 12.59
C ALA A 489 8.20 15.20 13.05
N ILE A 490 7.60 15.20 14.24
CA ILE A 490 6.92 16.36 14.82
C ILE A 490 7.93 17.50 15.08
N HIS A 491 9.07 17.21 15.71
CA HIS A 491 10.10 18.19 15.99
C HIS A 491 10.70 18.76 14.69
N LEU A 492 10.89 17.93 13.65
CA LEU A 492 11.37 18.41 12.35
C LEU A 492 10.45 19.49 11.78
N VAL A 493 9.14 19.22 11.69
CA VAL A 493 8.22 20.19 11.09
C VAL A 493 7.97 21.43 11.93
N ARG A 494 8.38 21.41 13.20
CA ARG A 494 8.42 22.58 14.09
C ARG A 494 9.73 23.36 13.98
N GLY A 495 10.70 22.88 13.19
CA GLY A 495 12.03 23.49 13.07
C GLY A 495 12.95 23.19 14.27
N GLU A 496 12.59 22.25 15.12
CA GLU A 496 13.32 21.84 16.33
C GLU A 496 14.33 20.74 15.97
N HIS A 497 15.32 21.07 15.12
CA HIS A 497 16.21 20.10 14.47
C HIS A 497 16.98 19.21 15.45
N ASP A 498 17.47 19.78 16.56
CA ASP A 498 18.28 19.02 17.52
C ASP A 498 17.43 17.95 18.26
N LEU A 499 16.18 18.27 18.61
CA LEU A 499 15.24 17.30 19.19
C LEU A 499 14.81 16.28 18.14
N SER A 500 14.63 16.70 16.90
CA SER A 500 14.34 15.80 15.78
C SER A 500 15.47 14.77 15.58
N ASP A 501 16.73 15.24 15.60
CA ASP A 501 17.90 14.36 15.46
C ASP A 501 18.02 13.38 16.62
N LEU A 502 17.84 13.84 17.87
CA LEU A 502 17.82 12.96 19.05
C LEU A 502 16.84 11.79 18.88
N HIS A 503 15.62 12.10 18.47
CA HIS A 503 14.57 11.09 18.34
C HIS A 503 14.77 10.19 17.12
N PHE A 504 15.13 10.72 15.95
CA PHE A 504 15.40 9.88 14.78
C PHE A 504 16.65 9.00 14.96
N SER A 505 17.71 9.52 15.60
CA SER A 505 18.89 8.72 15.93
C SER A 505 18.52 7.57 16.85
N ARG A 506 17.71 7.83 17.88
CA ARG A 506 17.24 6.80 18.78
C ARG A 506 16.37 5.76 18.09
N ALA A 507 15.49 6.18 17.17
CA ALA A 507 14.67 5.25 16.39
C ALA A 507 15.55 4.34 15.50
N ARG A 508 16.60 4.88 14.85
CA ARG A 508 17.55 4.09 14.04
C ARG A 508 18.37 3.11 14.89
N GLU A 509 18.85 3.53 16.06
CA GLU A 509 19.56 2.64 16.99
C GLU A 509 18.71 1.45 17.43
N LEU A 510 17.43 1.73 17.74
CA LEU A 510 16.48 0.70 18.18
C LEU A 510 16.06 -0.24 17.05
N HIS A 511 16.06 0.24 15.80
CA HIS A 511 15.57 -0.50 14.65
C HIS A 511 16.37 -0.15 13.37
N PRO A 512 17.64 -0.55 13.25
CA PRO A 512 18.52 -0.12 12.14
C PRO A 512 18.02 -0.60 10.76
N GLY A 513 17.44 -1.79 10.70
CA GLY A 513 16.91 -2.39 9.47
C GLY A 513 15.47 -1.98 9.12
N HIS A 514 14.87 -0.99 9.81
CA HIS A 514 13.49 -0.60 9.51
C HIS A 514 13.42 0.44 8.39
N ALA A 515 12.93 0.02 7.23
CA ALA A 515 12.91 0.83 6.01
C ALA A 515 12.23 2.20 6.19
N ASP A 516 11.06 2.25 6.85
CA ASP A 516 10.31 3.49 7.03
C ASP A 516 11.01 4.46 8.00
N ILE A 517 11.67 3.95 9.05
CA ILE A 517 12.45 4.78 9.97
C ILE A 517 13.62 5.42 9.21
N LEU A 518 14.33 4.65 8.37
CA LEU A 518 15.39 5.17 7.52
C LEU A 518 14.89 6.24 6.55
N ALA A 519 13.78 5.98 5.87
CA ALA A 519 13.20 6.91 4.91
C ALA A 519 12.72 8.21 5.57
N HIS A 520 12.05 8.12 6.74
CA HIS A 520 11.62 9.31 7.48
C HIS A 520 12.79 10.09 8.09
N SER A 521 13.81 9.41 8.62
CA SER A 521 15.01 10.08 9.15
C SER A 521 15.81 10.79 8.06
N ALA A 522 15.79 10.28 6.82
CA ALA A 522 16.42 10.95 5.69
C ALA A 522 15.85 12.37 5.44
N ARG A 523 14.58 12.64 5.82
CA ARG A 523 14.01 14.00 5.77
C ARG A 523 14.76 14.97 6.65
N LEU A 524 15.08 14.59 7.90
CA LEU A 524 15.88 15.44 8.78
C LEU A 524 17.24 15.75 8.13
N VAL A 525 17.91 14.69 7.69
CA VAL A 525 19.26 14.77 7.12
C VAL A 525 19.29 15.67 5.88
N MET A 526 18.32 15.53 4.96
CA MET A 526 18.25 16.41 3.79
C MET A 526 17.89 17.86 4.13
N HIS A 527 17.03 18.11 5.14
CA HIS A 527 16.68 19.46 5.57
C HIS A 527 17.79 20.11 6.41
N SER A 528 18.78 19.32 6.83
CA SER A 528 20.03 19.82 7.44
C SER A 528 21.16 20.04 6.43
N GLY A 529 20.93 19.80 5.12
CA GLY A 529 21.89 20.01 4.04
C GLY A 529 22.78 18.82 3.72
N GLU A 530 22.65 17.70 4.42
CA GLU A 530 23.45 16.48 4.22
C GLU A 530 22.84 15.58 3.11
N LEU A 531 22.83 16.08 1.89
CA LEU A 531 22.06 15.48 0.77
C LEU A 531 22.57 14.11 0.36
N GLU A 532 23.88 13.84 0.44
CA GLU A 532 24.44 12.55 0.08
C GLU A 532 24.07 11.46 1.11
N THR A 533 24.16 11.78 2.40
CA THR A 533 23.75 10.90 3.50
C THR A 533 22.25 10.58 3.40
N ALA A 534 21.43 11.58 3.07
CA ALA A 534 20.00 11.38 2.85
C ALA A 534 19.73 10.45 1.67
N ARG A 535 20.45 10.62 0.55
CA ARG A 535 20.34 9.76 -0.65
C ARG A 535 20.69 8.31 -0.34
N GLN A 536 21.77 8.07 0.39
CA GLN A 536 22.19 6.73 0.81
C GLN A 536 21.12 6.09 1.70
N SER A 537 20.58 6.82 2.68
CA SER A 537 19.52 6.34 3.57
C SER A 537 18.23 5.98 2.80
N LEU A 538 17.81 6.80 1.83
CA LEU A 538 16.64 6.52 0.99
C LEU A 538 16.86 5.31 0.08
N ASN A 539 18.05 5.17 -0.50
CA ASN A 539 18.39 4.00 -1.31
C ASN A 539 18.41 2.72 -0.47
N ARG A 540 18.98 2.77 0.74
CA ARG A 540 18.96 1.65 1.68
C ARG A 540 17.53 1.29 2.08
N ALA A 541 16.70 2.27 2.40
CA ALA A 541 15.28 2.04 2.71
C ALA A 541 14.53 1.34 1.57
N ARG A 542 14.81 1.70 0.31
CA ARG A 542 14.22 1.02 -0.86
C ARG A 542 14.72 -0.40 -1.07
N GLN A 543 15.98 -0.67 -0.77
CA GLN A 543 16.50 -2.04 -0.81
C GLN A 543 15.82 -2.94 0.23
N LEU A 544 15.57 -2.39 1.43
CA LEU A 544 14.87 -3.08 2.52
C LEU A 544 13.37 -3.26 2.22
N ASN A 545 12.74 -2.31 1.54
CA ASN A 545 11.33 -2.37 1.14
C ASN A 545 11.17 -2.09 -0.36
N PRO A 546 11.34 -3.09 -1.24
CA PRO A 546 11.20 -2.92 -2.68
C PRO A 546 9.80 -2.48 -3.13
N LEU A 547 8.75 -2.87 -2.38
CA LEU A 547 7.35 -2.53 -2.62
C LEU A 547 6.89 -1.31 -1.79
N HIS A 548 7.81 -0.41 -1.53
CA HIS A 548 7.60 0.75 -0.67
C HIS A 548 6.39 1.61 -1.09
N PRO A 549 5.71 2.29 -0.14
CA PRO A 549 4.62 3.21 -0.42
C PRO A 549 5.05 4.43 -1.26
N ALA A 550 4.07 5.08 -1.87
CA ALA A 550 4.32 6.22 -2.77
C ALA A 550 5.02 7.43 -2.10
N TRP A 551 4.88 7.61 -0.79
CA TRP A 551 5.53 8.71 -0.07
C TRP A 551 7.08 8.64 -0.06
N TYR A 552 7.68 7.47 -0.32
CA TYR A 552 9.13 7.39 -0.56
C TYR A 552 9.57 8.23 -1.75
N TRP A 553 8.75 8.24 -2.82
CA TRP A 553 9.02 9.07 -4.00
C TRP A 553 8.97 10.57 -3.68
N GLU A 554 8.10 11.00 -2.74
CA GLU A 554 8.09 12.39 -2.24
C GLU A 554 9.43 12.76 -1.62
N HIS A 555 9.95 11.92 -0.71
CA HIS A 555 11.23 12.19 -0.05
C HIS A 555 12.40 12.20 -1.04
N MET A 556 12.41 11.27 -2.00
CA MET A 556 13.41 11.24 -3.06
C MET A 556 13.32 12.47 -3.97
N ALA A 557 12.11 12.91 -4.30
CA ALA A 557 11.91 14.11 -5.10
C ALA A 557 12.45 15.36 -4.42
N VAL A 558 12.21 15.52 -3.12
CA VAL A 558 12.74 16.63 -2.33
C VAL A 558 14.27 16.56 -2.26
N GLN A 559 14.84 15.38 -2.03
CA GLN A 559 16.29 15.19 -2.00
C GLN A 559 16.95 15.54 -3.34
N GLU A 560 16.38 15.06 -4.48
CA GLU A 560 16.90 15.38 -5.81
C GLU A 560 16.73 16.86 -6.15
N PHE A 561 15.63 17.49 -5.72
CA PHE A 561 15.41 18.92 -5.88
C PHE A 561 16.51 19.72 -5.17
N GLN A 562 16.82 19.39 -3.93
CA GLN A 562 17.89 20.07 -3.17
C GLN A 562 19.28 19.81 -3.76
N SER A 563 19.48 18.65 -4.37
CA SER A 563 20.70 18.32 -5.13
C SER A 563 20.77 19.00 -6.51
N ARG A 564 19.82 19.89 -6.84
CA ARG A 564 19.70 20.59 -8.13
C ARG A 564 19.39 19.67 -9.32
N ASN A 565 19.00 18.42 -9.07
CA ASN A 565 18.60 17.44 -10.09
C ASN A 565 17.10 17.54 -10.39
N TYR A 566 16.64 18.71 -10.86
CA TYR A 566 15.20 19.02 -10.99
C TYR A 566 14.45 18.05 -11.90
N ALA A 567 15.10 17.58 -12.97
CA ALA A 567 14.49 16.60 -13.89
C ALA A 567 14.18 15.26 -13.17
N GLU A 568 15.09 14.80 -12.30
CA GLU A 568 14.88 13.62 -11.47
C GLU A 568 13.79 13.85 -10.42
N ALA A 569 13.81 15.01 -9.77
CA ALA A 569 12.77 15.39 -8.82
C ALA A 569 11.37 15.30 -9.46
N LEU A 570 11.20 15.85 -10.66
CA LEU A 570 9.94 15.76 -11.41
C LEU A 570 9.59 14.33 -11.81
N ARG A 571 10.59 13.50 -12.17
CA ARG A 571 10.37 12.06 -12.45
C ARG A 571 9.89 11.30 -11.22
N HIS A 572 10.43 11.56 -10.04
CA HIS A 572 9.96 10.93 -8.80
C HIS A 572 8.53 11.36 -8.47
N LEU A 573 8.21 12.65 -8.58
CA LEU A 573 6.84 13.15 -8.36
C LEU A 573 5.84 12.54 -9.35
N SER A 574 6.23 12.26 -10.60
CA SER A 574 5.33 11.63 -11.58
C SER A 574 4.96 10.18 -11.26
N ARG A 575 5.72 9.50 -10.37
CA ARG A 575 5.41 8.14 -9.90
C ARG A 575 4.38 8.12 -8.77
N ILE A 576 4.03 9.29 -8.22
CA ILE A 576 3.00 9.43 -7.19
C ILE A 576 1.67 9.64 -7.91
N GLY A 577 0.73 8.70 -7.77
CA GLY A 577 -0.55 8.75 -8.49
C GLY A 577 -1.42 9.97 -8.17
N SER A 578 -1.26 10.57 -6.97
CA SER A 578 -1.90 11.84 -6.60
C SER A 578 -0.95 12.64 -5.74
N ILE A 579 -0.39 13.71 -6.29
CA ILE A 579 0.54 14.60 -5.57
C ILE A 579 -0.22 15.67 -4.79
N SER A 580 0.26 15.95 -3.57
CA SER A 580 -0.29 16.98 -2.69
C SER A 580 -0.05 18.39 -3.22
N PHE A 581 -0.67 19.41 -2.61
CA PHE A 581 -0.32 20.79 -2.95
C PHE A 581 1.15 21.09 -2.62
N TYR A 582 1.70 20.46 -1.59
CA TYR A 582 3.11 20.61 -1.18
C TYR A 582 4.07 20.04 -2.23
N ASP A 583 3.79 18.85 -2.74
CA ASP A 583 4.57 18.24 -3.83
C ASP A 583 4.53 19.13 -5.09
N ARG A 584 3.37 19.76 -5.34
CA ARG A 584 3.22 20.68 -6.47
C ARG A 584 4.04 21.95 -6.31
N LEU A 585 4.34 22.39 -5.09
CA LEU A 585 5.28 23.50 -4.86
C LEU A 585 6.69 23.12 -5.31
N TYR A 586 7.16 21.92 -4.96
CA TYR A 586 8.45 21.43 -5.46
C TYR A 586 8.46 21.23 -6.97
N ALA A 587 7.35 20.71 -7.54
CA ALA A 587 7.23 20.56 -8.98
C ALA A 587 7.23 21.91 -9.71
N ALA A 588 6.53 22.91 -9.17
CA ALA A 588 6.50 24.26 -9.71
C ALA A 588 7.87 24.93 -9.66
N SER A 589 8.54 24.85 -8.50
CA SER A 589 9.88 25.39 -8.29
C SER A 589 10.89 24.70 -9.22
N ALA A 590 10.88 23.35 -9.30
CA ALA A 590 11.78 22.59 -10.16
C ALA A 590 11.63 22.96 -11.64
N ALA A 591 10.39 23.00 -12.15
CA ALA A 591 10.11 23.34 -13.54
C ALA A 591 10.56 24.77 -13.89
N ALA A 592 10.28 25.75 -13.03
CA ALA A 592 10.69 27.14 -13.22
C ALA A 592 12.22 27.30 -13.16
N LEU A 593 12.92 26.60 -12.25
CA LEU A 593 14.38 26.62 -12.17
C LEU A 593 15.06 25.95 -13.39
N MET A 594 14.36 25.02 -14.07
CA MET A 594 14.80 24.45 -15.35
C MET A 594 14.54 25.39 -16.53
N GLY A 595 13.85 26.53 -16.35
CA GLY A 595 13.46 27.45 -17.42
C GLY A 595 12.13 27.13 -18.09
N ASP A 596 11.36 26.16 -17.59
CA ASP A 596 10.00 25.84 -18.06
C ASP A 596 8.96 26.59 -17.21
N ASP A 597 8.91 27.92 -17.39
CA ASP A 597 8.02 28.79 -16.63
C ASP A 597 6.55 28.44 -16.81
N LYS A 598 6.15 27.94 -18.00
CA LYS A 598 4.76 27.52 -18.27
C LYS A 598 4.36 26.33 -17.41
N LYS A 599 5.22 25.33 -17.36
CA LYS A 599 5.01 24.14 -16.53
C LYS A 599 5.07 24.48 -15.03
N GLY A 600 6.02 25.35 -14.65
CA GLY A 600 6.11 25.88 -13.30
C GLY A 600 4.82 26.58 -12.87
N ARG A 601 4.31 27.51 -13.70
CA ARG A 601 3.03 28.19 -13.43
C ARG A 601 1.85 27.22 -13.38
N HIS A 602 1.79 26.24 -14.27
CA HIS A 602 0.74 25.22 -14.26
C HIS A 602 0.66 24.45 -12.93
N PHE A 603 1.80 23.98 -12.41
CA PHE A 603 1.83 23.30 -11.10
C PHE A 603 1.42 24.24 -9.96
N LEU A 604 1.88 25.49 -10.02
CA LEU A 604 1.55 26.50 -9.02
C LEU A 604 0.06 26.82 -9.01
N ASP A 605 -0.57 27.01 -10.17
CA ASP A 605 -2.01 27.27 -10.29
C ASP A 605 -2.85 26.15 -9.66
N ILE A 606 -2.39 24.89 -9.78
CA ILE A 606 -3.05 23.76 -9.12
C ILE A 606 -2.85 23.82 -7.61
N ALA A 607 -1.64 24.13 -7.14
CA ALA A 607 -1.36 24.29 -5.71
C ALA A 607 -2.20 25.41 -5.08
N GLU A 608 -2.32 26.56 -5.73
CA GLU A 608 -3.16 27.69 -5.31
C GLU A 608 -4.66 27.32 -5.25
N ARG A 609 -5.15 26.50 -6.19
CA ARG A 609 -6.54 25.98 -6.15
C ARG A 609 -6.76 25.01 -4.98
N LEU A 610 -5.80 24.17 -4.68
CA LEU A 610 -5.88 23.23 -3.57
C LEU A 610 -5.77 23.94 -2.21
N ARG A 611 -5.03 25.05 -2.16
CA ARG A 611 -4.86 25.88 -0.97
C ARG A 611 -5.02 27.36 -1.31
N PRO A 612 -6.24 27.89 -1.27
CA PRO A 612 -6.50 29.32 -1.45
C PRO A 612 -5.73 30.16 -0.43
N GLY A 613 -5.19 31.30 -0.87
CA GLY A 613 -4.40 32.18 -0.01
C GLY A 613 -2.91 31.76 0.13
N LEU A 614 -2.44 30.88 -0.75
CA LEU A 614 -1.02 30.52 -0.80
C LEU A 614 -0.16 31.77 -1.09
N SER A 615 0.88 32.00 -0.30
CA SER A 615 1.84 33.10 -0.46
C SER A 615 3.23 32.61 -0.07
N LEU A 616 4.27 33.34 -0.48
CA LEU A 616 5.66 33.02 -0.10
C LEU A 616 5.82 32.97 1.42
N GLN A 617 5.25 33.93 2.13
CA GLN A 617 5.30 33.98 3.59
C GLN A 617 4.63 32.77 4.26
N LEU A 618 3.54 32.27 3.67
CA LEU A 618 2.89 31.05 4.15
C LEU A 618 3.74 29.82 3.87
N VAL A 619 4.32 29.71 2.67
CA VAL A 619 5.18 28.57 2.28
C VAL A 619 6.40 28.50 3.17
N GLU A 620 7.05 29.63 3.43
CA GLU A 620 8.23 29.72 4.30
C GLU A 620 8.00 29.09 5.68
N ARG A 621 6.80 29.25 6.26
CA ARG A 621 6.47 28.75 7.60
C ARG A 621 6.45 27.22 7.73
N PHE A 622 6.23 26.50 6.64
CA PHE A 622 6.16 25.04 6.70
C PHE A 622 7.30 24.32 5.96
N LEU A 623 8.32 25.07 5.53
CA LEU A 623 9.57 24.51 5.00
C LEU A 623 10.55 24.31 6.16
N PRO A 624 10.81 23.05 6.60
CA PRO A 624 11.59 22.80 7.82
C PRO A 624 13.10 22.74 7.55
N TYR A 625 13.63 23.63 6.72
CA TYR A 625 15.07 23.68 6.42
C TYR A 625 15.85 24.34 7.57
N ARG A 626 16.99 23.75 7.91
CA ARG A 626 17.91 24.28 8.94
C ARG A 626 18.63 25.53 8.45
N THR A 627 18.90 25.62 7.14
CA THR A 627 19.59 26.75 6.53
C THR A 627 18.64 27.61 5.70
N ASP A 628 18.82 28.94 5.76
CA ASP A 628 18.08 29.87 4.91
C ASP A 628 18.37 29.62 3.43
N HIS A 629 19.62 29.25 3.10
CA HIS A 629 20.04 28.99 1.73
C HIS A 629 19.18 27.90 1.04
N ASP A 630 18.92 26.80 1.71
CA ASP A 630 18.13 25.67 1.14
C ASP A 630 16.65 26.02 1.05
N ARG A 631 16.14 26.77 2.02
CA ARG A 631 14.77 27.30 2.01
C ARG A 631 14.58 28.30 0.89
N ASP A 632 15.48 29.29 0.78
CA ASP A 632 15.42 30.37 -0.20
C ASP A 632 15.50 29.82 -1.62
N HIS A 633 16.20 28.70 -1.83
CA HIS A 633 16.23 28.01 -3.10
C HIS A 633 14.86 27.51 -3.57
N VAL A 634 14.04 26.95 -2.66
CA VAL A 634 12.66 26.56 -2.98
C VAL A 634 11.83 27.80 -3.33
N LEU A 635 11.97 28.87 -2.52
CA LEU A 635 11.23 30.11 -2.69
C LEU A 635 11.60 30.82 -4.00
N GLU A 636 12.90 30.84 -4.39
CA GLU A 636 13.35 31.38 -5.68
C GLU A 636 12.61 30.75 -6.85
N GLY A 637 12.53 29.43 -6.91
CA GLY A 637 11.82 28.73 -7.96
C GLY A 637 10.32 29.03 -7.96
N LEU A 638 9.70 29.17 -6.78
CA LEU A 638 8.29 29.55 -6.67
C LEU A 638 8.03 30.98 -7.12
N VAL A 639 8.93 31.92 -6.83
CA VAL A 639 8.87 33.31 -7.36
C VAL A 639 8.94 33.31 -8.88
N ARG A 640 9.86 32.53 -9.48
CA ARG A 640 9.95 32.35 -10.94
C ARG A 640 8.68 31.72 -11.52
N ALA A 641 8.07 30.77 -10.82
CA ALA A 641 6.78 30.20 -11.21
C ALA A 641 5.61 31.18 -11.06
N GLY A 642 5.81 32.34 -10.43
CA GLY A 642 4.83 33.42 -10.29
C GLY A 642 4.04 33.43 -8.97
N LEU A 643 4.52 32.77 -7.90
CA LEU A 643 3.95 32.89 -6.57
C LEU A 643 4.19 34.30 -6.02
N LYS A 644 3.15 34.93 -5.51
CA LYS A 644 3.21 36.30 -4.95
C LYS A 644 3.68 36.27 -3.50
N ALA A 645 4.22 37.40 -3.05
CA ALA A 645 4.66 37.65 -1.67
C ALA A 645 3.51 37.47 -0.65
#